data_17939248e9e5b5d073e0a0a6aa8587fe
#
_entry.id   17939248e9e5b5d073e0a0a6aa8587fe
#
_cell.length_a   1.000
_cell.length_b   1.000
_cell.length_c   1.000
_cell.angle_alpha   90.00
_cell.angle_beta   90.00
_cell.angle_gamma   90.00
#
_symmetry.space_group_name_H-M   'P 1'
#
loop_
_entity.id
_entity.type
_entity.pdbx_description
1 polymer ?
#
loop_
_entity_poly.entity_id
_entity_poly.type
_entity_poly.pdbx_seq_one_letter_code
_entity_poly.pdbx_strand_id
1 'polypeptide(L)'
;MAHLRLQLVVMIIVILAAAAAWGTPAPLSVAFYYADNPPVNELKAFDIVVVDPDHSLNPASYGDGPSRLFAYVSVGEADPQRISTNKMDPAWLIGDNKAWKSRVVDVSNPEWRQFFLDKVVEPLWQAGYRGFFLDTLDSYHLAASKEALPAMQAGLVETIRAIRKRHPEARLILNRGFEIFERIKGDVFAVAAESLFHNFNPATGQYGSVTEEDRQWLLSRLSEVQKSGVPVIAIDYVPPGNRSLTRQTAAKIKALGITPWVSDKALSGLGVGRLEVMPRVILGLYDGAEGDGDAFFTNLQRYAVMPLNYLGYSVKLHDLSTPLPAEILAGRYAGVVVWANSGQSGEKQDLKKWTLRCITEEVPIVFLERFGFPLDSEFAAGLGLELTPFNRLAPPARVVSKDAIFGFEQQPLPNIETFLPMKLKSGTPLLQLASANGITSDAAAITPWGGYVYGKYVLTQLLESQAAWVVDPFRFFKQALRLPDMPIPDTTTENGLRLLLSHVDGDGFESRAEWRGGRLAAEELKNSILDRYKIPVTISLITSSLAPDGLYPKKSAQLEGIARGILALPWVEGASHSFSHPFRWKPDQSDTGIEAESWHTVKVPNYTFNLDAEISGSLNYINERLMPPGKRTRIFQWTGNCLPGEDALRLAYQADALNINGGSTLISTSNLTVTEVAPLGISRGPWFQVFAPNQNENVYTNLWSGNFYGYSRIIETFQLTDSPRRLKPVNIYYHFYSATKEASLNALRRAYDWAMAQPLFSIYTSEYIEKVLDFNRTVIARDDDSWLVRNNGKLRELRIPRESGYPDLTAGSNIAGFTDNNDNRYLHLGPGGEARVRLTSSVPAAPYIETSGAYLDAFERTPAGLQMITRGYVPFEVKIGNGQGCRLITPSAPVLPGASDTTSIKLPEGSHALAVSCQ
;
A
#
# COMPACT_ATOMS: atom_id res chain seq x y z
N MET A 1 20.45 -38.48 -2.00
CA MET A 1 21.70 -37.82 -2.44
C MET A 1 21.72 -37.44 -3.91
N ALA A 2 21.18 -38.22 -4.83
CA ALA A 2 21.10 -37.86 -6.26
C ALA A 2 20.10 -36.72 -6.54
N HIS A 3 18.97 -36.67 -5.86
CA HIS A 3 17.98 -35.59 -5.97
C HIS A 3 18.50 -34.22 -5.46
N LEU A 4 19.28 -34.22 -4.38
CA LEU A 4 19.89 -33.02 -3.84
C LEU A 4 20.98 -32.45 -4.78
N ARG A 5 21.71 -33.32 -5.48
CA ARG A 5 22.72 -32.90 -6.46
C ARG A 5 22.12 -32.34 -7.74
N LEU A 6 20.97 -32.84 -8.16
CA LEU A 6 20.27 -32.30 -9.35
C LEU A 6 19.61 -30.96 -9.05
N GLN A 7 19.03 -30.76 -7.84
CA GLN A 7 18.52 -29.45 -7.40
C GLN A 7 19.64 -28.43 -7.26
N LEU A 8 20.82 -28.83 -6.76
CA LEU A 8 21.98 -27.96 -6.65
C LEU A 8 22.56 -27.56 -8.02
N VAL A 9 22.56 -28.48 -8.99
CA VAL A 9 23.05 -28.22 -10.36
C VAL A 9 22.10 -27.32 -11.12
N VAL A 10 20.77 -27.46 -10.98
CA VAL A 10 19.76 -26.56 -11.56
C VAL A 10 19.83 -25.19 -10.90
N MET A 11 20.03 -25.11 -9.57
CA MET A 11 20.21 -23.87 -8.86
C MET A 11 21.52 -23.15 -9.22
N ILE A 12 22.61 -23.86 -9.46
CA ILE A 12 23.90 -23.32 -9.91
C ILE A 12 23.82 -22.87 -11.38
N ILE A 13 23.09 -23.53 -12.25
CA ILE A 13 22.89 -23.12 -13.64
C ILE A 13 22.00 -21.88 -13.71
N VAL A 14 20.97 -21.74 -12.84
CA VAL A 14 20.14 -20.54 -12.74
C VAL A 14 20.95 -19.34 -12.21
N ILE A 15 21.86 -19.56 -11.23
CA ILE A 15 22.73 -18.50 -10.70
C ILE A 15 23.80 -18.06 -11.73
N LEU A 16 24.28 -18.98 -12.56
CA LEU A 16 25.29 -18.67 -13.59
C LEU A 16 24.68 -18.07 -14.87
N ALA A 17 23.42 -18.37 -15.21
CA ALA A 17 22.71 -17.75 -16.33
C ALA A 17 22.27 -16.30 -16.05
N ALA A 18 21.99 -15.95 -14.78
CA ALA A 18 21.71 -14.58 -14.38
C ALA A 18 22.91 -13.61 -14.53
N ALA A 19 24.12 -14.13 -14.69
CA ALA A 19 25.33 -13.34 -14.88
C ALA A 19 25.65 -12.96 -16.33
N ALA A 20 24.91 -13.44 -17.34
CA ALA A 20 25.28 -13.31 -18.76
C ALA A 20 24.32 -12.48 -19.63
N ALA A 21 23.24 -11.92 -19.08
CA ALA A 21 22.40 -10.95 -19.81
C ALA A 21 22.93 -9.53 -19.59
N TRP A 22 24.02 -9.17 -20.25
CA TRP A 22 24.53 -7.80 -20.33
C TRP A 22 23.67 -6.99 -21.32
N GLY A 23 22.41 -6.71 -20.93
CA GLY A 23 21.72 -5.58 -21.47
C GLY A 23 22.42 -4.30 -20.95
N THR A 24 22.44 -3.23 -21.75
CA THR A 24 22.88 -1.91 -21.27
C THR A 24 22.23 -1.63 -19.92
N PRO A 25 23.01 -1.29 -18.87
CA PRO A 25 22.44 -1.07 -17.54
C PRO A 25 21.32 -0.03 -17.67
N ALA A 26 20.17 -0.33 -17.08
CA ALA A 26 19.04 0.59 -17.13
C ALA A 26 19.51 1.97 -16.61
N PRO A 27 19.14 3.06 -17.28
CA PRO A 27 19.58 4.39 -16.87
C PRO A 27 19.11 4.66 -15.44
N LEU A 28 20.02 5.25 -14.65
CA LEU A 28 19.86 5.52 -13.21
C LEU A 28 18.62 6.36 -12.90
N SER A 29 17.88 6.00 -11.85
CA SER A 29 16.82 6.82 -11.28
C SER A 29 17.23 7.33 -9.89
N VAL A 30 16.98 8.63 -9.62
CA VAL A 30 17.40 9.28 -8.38
C VAL A 30 16.24 10.10 -7.81
N ALA A 31 16.16 10.15 -6.47
CA ALA A 31 15.30 11.07 -5.73
C ALA A 31 16.11 11.82 -4.67
N PHE A 32 15.77 13.09 -4.46
CA PHE A 32 16.28 13.91 -3.36
C PHE A 32 15.08 14.29 -2.48
N TYR A 33 15.16 14.00 -1.18
CA TYR A 33 14.10 14.30 -0.24
C TYR A 33 14.67 14.67 1.13
N TYR A 34 14.47 15.93 1.56
CA TYR A 34 15.12 16.51 2.75
C TYR A 34 14.17 16.86 3.88
N ALA A 35 12.85 16.64 3.73
CA ALA A 35 11.88 16.94 4.78
C ALA A 35 11.72 15.78 5.78
N ASP A 36 11.14 16.12 6.93
CA ASP A 36 10.67 15.14 7.90
C ASP A 36 9.57 14.23 7.32
N ASN A 37 9.41 13.04 7.93
CA ASN A 37 8.40 12.06 7.54
C ASN A 37 8.43 11.68 6.04
N PRO A 38 9.58 11.22 5.52
CA PRO A 38 9.73 10.86 4.12
C PRO A 38 8.73 9.76 3.70
N PRO A 39 8.22 9.80 2.48
CA PRO A 39 7.35 8.77 1.92
C PRO A 39 8.19 7.55 1.52
N VAL A 40 8.54 6.72 2.50
CA VAL A 40 9.55 5.65 2.37
C VAL A 40 9.21 4.64 1.29
N ASN A 41 7.93 4.26 1.15
CA ASN A 41 7.52 3.31 0.11
C ASN A 41 7.75 3.90 -1.28
N GLU A 42 7.31 5.13 -1.51
CA GLU A 42 7.44 5.84 -2.77
C GLU A 42 8.92 6.08 -3.14
N LEU A 43 9.75 6.43 -2.16
CA LEU A 43 11.18 6.60 -2.36
C LEU A 43 11.89 5.30 -2.80
N LYS A 44 11.41 4.13 -2.36
CA LYS A 44 11.94 2.83 -2.79
C LYS A 44 11.73 2.53 -4.29
N ALA A 45 10.96 3.34 -5.01
CA ALA A 45 10.87 3.23 -6.47
C ALA A 45 12.18 3.61 -7.17
N PHE A 46 13.04 4.44 -6.56
CA PHE A 46 14.26 4.94 -7.15
C PHE A 46 15.47 4.07 -6.80
N ASP A 47 16.46 4.02 -7.70
CA ASP A 47 17.70 3.27 -7.47
C ASP A 47 18.56 3.94 -6.40
N ILE A 48 18.52 5.29 -6.33
CA ILE A 48 19.22 6.12 -5.36
C ILE A 48 18.26 7.11 -4.74
N VAL A 49 18.33 7.22 -3.42
CA VAL A 49 17.58 8.21 -2.65
C VAL A 49 18.56 9.00 -1.77
N VAL A 50 18.67 10.30 -2.00
CA VAL A 50 19.47 11.21 -1.18
C VAL A 50 18.56 11.87 -0.15
N VAL A 51 18.91 11.74 1.13
CA VAL A 51 18.15 12.32 2.25
C VAL A 51 19.03 13.17 3.13
N ASP A 52 18.41 14.10 3.85
CA ASP A 52 19.10 14.80 4.93
C ASP A 52 19.14 13.89 6.17
N PRO A 53 20.34 13.52 6.66
CA PRO A 53 20.46 12.58 7.78
C PRO A 53 19.98 13.14 9.13
N ASP A 54 19.80 14.46 9.26
CA ASP A 54 19.27 15.09 10.48
C ASP A 54 17.74 14.95 10.58
N HIS A 55 17.07 14.51 9.51
CA HIS A 55 15.65 14.18 9.47
C HIS A 55 15.39 12.69 9.72
N SER A 56 14.19 12.32 10.09
CA SER A 56 13.80 11.10 10.80
C SER A 56 13.89 9.77 10.04
N LEU A 57 14.62 9.66 8.91
CA LEU A 57 14.78 8.39 8.20
C LEU A 57 15.96 7.57 8.75
N ASN A 58 15.63 6.47 9.45
CA ASN A 58 16.62 5.51 9.89
C ASN A 58 16.99 4.55 8.74
N PRO A 59 18.28 4.45 8.32
CA PRO A 59 18.71 3.52 7.30
C PRO A 59 18.35 2.06 7.58
N ALA A 60 18.38 1.62 8.85
CA ALA A 60 18.00 0.27 9.23
C ALA A 60 16.51 -0.04 8.93
N SER A 61 15.62 0.96 9.01
CA SER A 61 14.21 0.83 8.64
C SER A 61 13.96 0.89 7.14
N TYR A 62 14.92 1.40 6.38
CA TYR A 62 14.82 1.44 4.91
C TYR A 62 14.98 0.05 4.28
N GLY A 63 15.80 -0.81 4.88
CA GLY A 63 15.99 -2.21 4.50
C GLY A 63 16.91 -2.43 3.30
N ASP A 64 17.22 -3.70 3.03
CA ASP A 64 18.11 -4.14 1.95
C ASP A 64 17.31 -4.39 0.66
N GLY A 65 17.01 -3.34 -0.07
CA GLY A 65 16.33 -3.41 -1.36
C GLY A 65 17.25 -3.01 -2.54
N PRO A 66 16.71 -2.98 -3.77
CA PRO A 66 17.43 -2.45 -4.93
C PRO A 66 17.70 -0.95 -4.79
N SER A 67 16.90 -0.23 -4.03
CA SER A 67 17.03 1.19 -3.73
C SER A 67 18.09 1.44 -2.66
N ARG A 68 19.00 2.40 -2.91
CA ARG A 68 20.13 2.69 -2.01
C ARG A 68 19.99 4.08 -1.39
N LEU A 69 20.16 4.16 -0.08
CA LEU A 69 20.06 5.41 0.67
C LEU A 69 21.42 6.10 0.76
N PHE A 70 21.44 7.39 0.38
CA PHE A 70 22.59 8.28 0.43
C PHE A 70 22.35 9.39 1.46
N ALA A 71 23.37 9.74 2.22
CA ALA A 71 23.32 10.90 3.11
C ALA A 71 23.79 12.17 2.41
N TYR A 72 23.03 13.25 2.52
CA TYR A 72 23.52 14.59 2.25
C TYR A 72 24.62 14.97 3.25
N VAL A 73 25.71 15.48 2.79
CA VAL A 73 26.79 16.03 3.62
C VAL A 73 27.38 17.29 3.00
N SER A 74 27.45 18.38 3.77
CA SER A 74 28.13 19.60 3.41
C SER A 74 29.62 19.49 3.74
N VAL A 75 30.48 19.66 2.75
CA VAL A 75 31.94 19.53 2.88
C VAL A 75 32.60 20.88 3.10
N GLY A 76 32.18 21.91 2.37
CA GLY A 76 32.78 23.24 2.37
C GLY A 76 32.09 24.27 3.26
N GLU A 77 30.96 23.90 3.86
CA GLU A 77 30.21 24.81 4.73
C GLU A 77 29.74 24.12 6.01
N ALA A 78 29.68 24.90 7.08
CA ALA A 78 29.13 24.53 8.36
C ALA A 78 27.82 25.26 8.63
N ASP A 79 26.71 24.49 8.79
CA ASP A 79 25.44 25.04 9.24
C ASP A 79 25.39 25.00 10.78
N PRO A 80 25.25 26.13 11.49
CA PRO A 80 25.18 26.18 12.93
C PRO A 80 24.03 25.37 13.56
N GLN A 81 23.02 25.04 12.79
CA GLN A 81 21.85 24.27 13.26
C GLN A 81 22.07 22.76 13.21
N ARG A 82 23.11 22.27 12.50
CA ARG A 82 23.38 20.84 12.39
C ARG A 82 24.13 20.29 13.62
N ILE A 83 23.71 19.11 14.06
CA ILE A 83 24.30 18.40 15.21
C ILE A 83 25.79 18.14 15.01
N SER A 84 26.20 17.84 13.76
CA SER A 84 27.58 17.57 13.40
C SER A 84 28.54 18.77 13.56
N THR A 85 28.01 20.01 13.51
CA THR A 85 28.82 21.23 13.56
C THR A 85 29.03 21.82 14.96
N ASN A 86 28.28 21.35 15.95
CA ASN A 86 28.32 21.87 17.32
C ASN A 86 29.67 21.69 18.05
N LYS A 87 30.64 20.94 17.47
CA LYS A 87 31.96 20.65 18.04
C LYS A 87 33.10 21.09 17.11
N MET A 88 32.82 21.98 16.14
CA MET A 88 33.86 22.48 15.23
C MET A 88 34.73 23.51 15.87
N ASP A 89 36.02 23.47 15.53
CA ASP A 89 36.96 24.52 15.92
C ASP A 89 36.65 25.81 15.09
N PRO A 90 36.36 26.94 15.74
CA PRO A 90 36.12 28.20 15.03
C PRO A 90 37.28 28.63 14.13
N ALA A 91 38.51 28.15 14.37
CA ALA A 91 39.69 28.45 13.57
C ALA A 91 39.61 27.86 12.13
N TRP A 92 38.75 26.89 11.91
CA TRP A 92 38.51 26.33 10.55
C TRP A 92 37.54 27.14 9.70
N LEU A 93 36.91 28.17 10.27
CA LEU A 93 35.89 28.99 9.60
C LEU A 93 36.53 30.24 8.99
N ILE A 94 36.48 30.36 7.63
CA ILE A 94 37.17 31.41 6.90
C ILE A 94 36.24 32.49 6.33
N GLY A 95 34.94 32.31 6.42
CA GLY A 95 33.96 33.27 5.88
C GLY A 95 32.51 32.89 6.11
N ASP A 96 31.59 33.66 5.54
CA ASP A 96 30.14 33.46 5.66
C ASP A 96 29.49 33.34 4.29
N ASN A 97 28.60 32.38 4.15
CA ASN A 97 27.62 32.33 3.05
C ASN A 97 26.33 32.99 3.53
N LYS A 98 26.11 34.25 3.18
CA LYS A 98 24.93 35.02 3.60
C LYS A 98 23.62 34.50 3.01
N ALA A 99 23.68 33.86 1.84
CA ALA A 99 22.50 33.35 1.15
C ALA A 99 21.90 32.17 1.92
N TRP A 100 22.73 31.32 2.50
CA TRP A 100 22.32 30.09 3.22
C TRP A 100 22.51 30.19 4.73
N LYS A 101 23.05 31.35 5.25
CA LYS A 101 23.32 31.58 6.67
C LYS A 101 24.30 30.58 7.28
N SER A 102 25.17 30.01 6.47
CA SER A 102 26.21 29.05 6.83
C SER A 102 27.58 29.68 6.87
N ARG A 103 28.55 28.97 7.42
CA ARG A 103 29.94 29.39 7.55
C ARG A 103 30.82 28.61 6.57
N VAL A 104 31.67 29.30 5.81
CA VAL A 104 32.63 28.69 4.89
C VAL A 104 33.79 28.08 5.65
N VAL A 105 34.14 26.85 5.31
CA VAL A 105 35.18 26.07 5.98
C VAL A 105 36.49 26.07 5.17
N ASP A 106 37.64 26.10 5.87
CA ASP A 106 38.97 25.87 5.27
C ASP A 106 39.13 24.37 4.98
N VAL A 107 38.74 23.98 3.80
CA VAL A 107 38.86 22.59 3.34
C VAL A 107 40.29 22.13 3.08
N SER A 108 41.28 23.05 3.08
CA SER A 108 42.71 22.73 2.97
C SER A 108 43.29 22.22 4.31
N ASN A 109 42.62 22.54 5.43
CA ASN A 109 43.07 22.19 6.75
C ASN A 109 42.99 20.66 7.03
N PRO A 110 44.09 19.98 7.39
CA PRO A 110 44.10 18.54 7.64
C PRO A 110 43.30 18.16 8.90
N GLU A 111 43.22 19.04 9.91
CA GLU A 111 42.45 18.77 11.14
C GLU A 111 40.95 18.81 10.87
N TRP A 112 40.49 19.77 10.04
CA TRP A 112 39.13 19.75 9.53
C TRP A 112 38.81 18.45 8.79
N ARG A 113 39.65 17.97 7.90
CA ARG A 113 39.47 16.73 7.17
C ARG A 113 39.33 15.54 8.12
N GLN A 114 40.17 15.46 9.13
CA GLN A 114 40.10 14.39 10.13
C GLN A 114 38.80 14.47 10.94
N PHE A 115 38.42 15.67 11.37
CA PHE A 115 37.13 15.89 12.02
C PHE A 115 35.95 15.47 11.14
N PHE A 116 35.95 15.87 9.87
CA PHE A 116 34.87 15.53 8.91
C PHE A 116 34.75 14.01 8.75
N LEU A 117 35.85 13.30 8.62
CA LEU A 117 35.84 11.84 8.51
C LEU A 117 35.33 11.15 9.79
N ASP A 118 35.76 11.62 10.96
CA ASP A 118 35.46 10.94 12.22
C ASP A 118 34.10 11.33 12.82
N LYS A 119 33.65 12.56 12.60
CA LYS A 119 32.44 13.10 13.24
C LYS A 119 31.24 13.26 12.29
N VAL A 120 31.47 13.22 10.98
CA VAL A 120 30.38 13.31 9.98
C VAL A 120 30.26 12.00 9.21
N VAL A 121 31.29 11.58 8.50
CA VAL A 121 31.24 10.41 7.61
C VAL A 121 31.08 9.09 8.38
N GLU A 122 31.91 8.87 9.39
CA GLU A 122 31.95 7.62 10.16
C GLU A 122 30.61 7.31 10.87
N PRO A 123 29.98 8.25 11.61
CA PRO A 123 28.70 7.99 12.24
C PRO A 123 27.60 7.65 11.21
N LEU A 124 27.56 8.30 10.04
CA LEU A 124 26.60 8.00 8.99
C LEU A 124 26.84 6.62 8.38
N TRP A 125 28.10 6.23 8.17
CA TRP A 125 28.44 4.88 7.72
C TRP A 125 27.99 3.81 8.71
N GLN A 126 28.24 4.03 10.01
CA GLN A 126 27.80 3.14 11.09
C GLN A 126 26.27 3.07 11.20
N ALA A 127 25.58 4.16 10.91
CA ALA A 127 24.12 4.21 10.88
C ALA A 127 23.51 3.42 9.68
N GLY A 128 24.35 3.01 8.70
CA GLY A 128 23.92 2.18 7.57
C GLY A 128 23.88 2.86 6.21
N TYR A 129 24.23 4.13 6.10
CA TYR A 129 24.38 4.77 4.78
C TYR A 129 25.53 4.12 4.00
N ARG A 130 25.35 3.97 2.68
CA ARG A 130 26.36 3.37 1.77
C ARG A 130 26.75 4.30 0.63
N GLY A 131 26.30 5.53 0.67
CA GLY A 131 26.66 6.60 -0.24
C GLY A 131 26.52 7.96 0.40
N PHE A 132 27.21 8.93 -0.18
CA PHE A 132 27.21 10.31 0.27
C PHE A 132 27.00 11.24 -0.91
N PHE A 133 26.13 12.23 -0.75
CA PHE A 133 26.00 13.37 -1.64
C PHE A 133 26.81 14.51 -1.05
N LEU A 134 27.94 14.81 -1.68
CA LEU A 134 28.92 15.78 -1.22
C LEU A 134 28.57 17.15 -1.79
N ASP A 135 28.11 18.03 -0.93
CA ASP A 135 27.69 19.37 -1.28
C ASP A 135 28.72 20.45 -0.89
N THR A 136 28.51 21.68 -1.37
CA THR A 136 29.32 22.89 -1.06
C THR A 136 30.78 22.81 -1.46
N LEU A 137 31.08 22.04 -2.53
CA LEU A 137 32.44 21.81 -3.01
C LEU A 137 33.10 23.02 -3.68
N ASP A 138 32.33 24.06 -4.00
CA ASP A 138 32.78 25.32 -4.60
C ASP A 138 32.68 26.53 -3.62
N SER A 139 32.20 26.32 -2.40
CA SER A 139 31.96 27.39 -1.42
C SER A 139 33.22 28.14 -0.98
N TYR A 140 34.40 27.52 -1.11
CA TYR A 140 35.67 28.19 -0.83
C TYR A 140 35.89 29.45 -1.71
N HIS A 141 35.26 29.55 -2.87
CA HIS A 141 35.30 30.76 -3.72
C HIS A 141 34.68 31.98 -3.05
N LEU A 142 33.83 31.81 -2.06
CA LEU A 142 33.19 32.91 -1.31
C LEU A 142 34.12 33.62 -0.33
N ALA A 143 35.21 32.94 0.14
CA ALA A 143 36.02 33.41 1.24
C ALA A 143 37.53 33.29 1.01
N ALA A 144 37.99 32.34 0.21
CA ALA A 144 39.43 32.12 0.01
C ALA A 144 40.04 33.18 -0.95
N SER A 145 41.29 33.57 -0.67
CA SER A 145 42.07 34.39 -1.64
C SER A 145 42.43 33.58 -2.88
N LYS A 146 42.70 34.25 -4.00
CA LYS A 146 43.11 33.61 -5.23
C LYS A 146 44.30 32.67 -5.07
N GLU A 147 45.24 33.08 -4.23
CA GLU A 147 46.46 32.30 -3.91
C GLU A 147 46.16 31.03 -3.11
N ALA A 148 45.09 31.00 -2.34
CA ALA A 148 44.67 29.87 -1.55
C ALA A 148 43.87 28.81 -2.33
N LEU A 149 43.28 29.18 -3.48
CA LEU A 149 42.42 28.29 -4.28
C LEU A 149 43.06 26.92 -4.61
N PRO A 150 44.36 26.83 -5.03
CA PRO A 150 44.97 25.53 -5.29
C PRO A 150 45.06 24.63 -4.05
N ALA A 151 45.27 25.21 -2.85
CA ALA A 151 45.32 24.48 -1.61
C ALA A 151 43.92 23.96 -1.22
N MET A 152 42.86 24.77 -1.37
CA MET A 152 41.48 24.38 -1.14
C MET A 152 41.06 23.20 -2.04
N GLN A 153 41.35 23.28 -3.33
CA GLN A 153 41.11 22.19 -4.28
C GLN A 153 41.89 20.92 -3.97
N ALA A 154 43.14 21.05 -3.53
CA ALA A 154 43.93 19.90 -3.08
C ALA A 154 43.32 19.25 -1.83
N GLY A 155 42.88 20.05 -0.85
CA GLY A 155 42.25 19.57 0.37
C GLY A 155 40.93 18.80 0.09
N LEU A 156 40.11 19.30 -0.86
CA LEU A 156 38.89 18.59 -1.30
C LEU A 156 39.24 17.23 -1.93
N VAL A 157 40.22 17.20 -2.83
CA VAL A 157 40.70 15.95 -3.45
C VAL A 157 41.15 14.95 -2.39
N GLU A 158 41.93 15.39 -1.40
CA GLU A 158 42.40 14.54 -0.32
C GLU A 158 41.25 14.06 0.58
N THR A 159 40.27 14.91 0.85
CA THR A 159 39.07 14.55 1.62
C THR A 159 38.28 13.45 0.93
N ILE A 160 38.01 13.59 -0.36
CA ILE A 160 37.27 12.60 -1.17
C ILE A 160 38.01 11.27 -1.24
N ARG A 161 39.31 11.29 -1.46
CA ARG A 161 40.16 10.07 -1.43
C ARG A 161 40.23 9.44 -0.05
N ALA A 162 40.23 10.23 1.01
CA ALA A 162 40.23 9.72 2.37
C ALA A 162 38.91 9.01 2.73
N ILE A 163 37.75 9.50 2.26
CA ILE A 163 36.47 8.79 2.36
C ILE A 163 36.59 7.44 1.66
N ARG A 164 37.04 7.41 0.40
CA ARG A 164 37.19 6.19 -0.40
C ARG A 164 38.20 5.22 0.20
N LYS A 165 39.28 5.72 0.76
CA LYS A 165 40.28 4.88 1.47
C LYS A 165 39.71 4.24 2.72
N ARG A 166 38.91 4.97 3.50
CA ARG A 166 38.27 4.47 4.73
C ARG A 166 37.12 3.50 4.41
N HIS A 167 36.31 3.83 3.42
CA HIS A 167 35.14 3.08 2.98
C HIS A 167 35.21 2.80 1.46
N PRO A 168 35.92 1.76 1.00
CA PRO A 168 36.12 1.48 -0.42
C PRO A 168 34.81 1.23 -1.19
N GLU A 169 33.75 0.80 -0.51
CA GLU A 169 32.43 0.53 -1.10
C GLU A 169 31.53 1.78 -1.16
N ALA A 170 31.92 2.89 -0.50
CA ALA A 170 31.13 4.10 -0.48
C ALA A 170 30.97 4.68 -1.89
N ARG A 171 29.74 5.03 -2.27
CA ARG A 171 29.44 5.70 -3.54
C ARG A 171 29.32 7.19 -3.29
N LEU A 172 30.02 7.99 -4.07
CA LEU A 172 30.07 9.44 -3.89
C LEU A 172 29.41 10.14 -5.07
N ILE A 173 28.42 10.99 -4.78
CA ILE A 173 27.83 11.93 -5.73
C ILE A 173 28.34 13.31 -5.37
N LEU A 174 28.95 14.01 -6.31
CA LEU A 174 29.41 15.38 -6.11
C LEU A 174 28.33 16.36 -6.55
N ASN A 175 28.05 17.39 -5.74
CA ASN A 175 27.33 18.55 -6.24
C ASN A 175 28.30 19.52 -6.86
N ARG A 176 28.28 19.63 -8.21
CA ARG A 176 29.30 20.37 -8.99
C ARG A 176 30.71 19.83 -8.79
N GLY A 177 31.64 20.61 -8.20
CA GLY A 177 33.04 20.22 -7.99
C GLY A 177 33.83 20.04 -9.30
N PHE A 178 33.50 20.80 -10.33
CA PHE A 178 34.07 20.65 -11.69
C PHE A 178 35.58 20.88 -11.73
N GLU A 179 36.11 21.81 -10.90
CA GLU A 179 37.54 22.14 -10.88
C GLU A 179 38.44 21.00 -10.38
N ILE A 180 37.85 20.09 -9.55
CA ILE A 180 38.59 18.95 -8.97
C ILE A 180 38.27 17.63 -9.66
N PHE A 181 37.23 17.60 -10.50
CA PHE A 181 36.68 16.38 -11.11
C PHE A 181 37.71 15.50 -11.80
N GLU A 182 38.52 16.08 -12.68
CA GLU A 182 39.55 15.32 -13.43
C GLU A 182 40.54 14.58 -12.54
N ARG A 183 40.80 15.13 -11.32
CA ARG A 183 41.74 14.54 -10.35
C ARG A 183 41.15 13.37 -9.57
N ILE A 184 39.80 13.24 -9.54
CA ILE A 184 39.06 12.28 -8.70
C ILE A 184 38.01 11.47 -9.45
N LYS A 185 37.91 11.58 -10.78
CA LYS A 185 36.86 10.90 -11.58
C LYS A 185 36.78 9.39 -11.35
N GLY A 186 37.88 8.74 -10.96
CA GLY A 186 37.88 7.33 -10.60
C GLY A 186 37.30 7.01 -9.20
N ASP A 187 37.11 8.02 -8.37
CA ASP A 187 36.54 7.90 -7.01
C ASP A 187 35.05 8.28 -6.95
N VAL A 188 34.49 8.82 -8.05
CA VAL A 188 33.16 9.43 -8.12
C VAL A 188 32.19 8.48 -8.78
N PHE A 189 31.02 8.33 -8.18
CA PHE A 189 29.91 7.53 -8.73
C PHE A 189 29.06 8.33 -9.71
N ALA A 190 28.74 9.60 -9.40
CA ALA A 190 27.98 10.50 -10.26
C ALA A 190 28.29 11.96 -9.92
N VAL A 191 28.02 12.88 -10.84
CA VAL A 191 28.06 14.33 -10.62
C VAL A 191 26.66 14.89 -10.76
N ALA A 192 26.21 15.64 -9.77
CA ALA A 192 24.98 16.40 -9.80
C ALA A 192 25.27 17.88 -10.00
N ALA A 193 24.33 18.61 -10.61
CA ALA A 193 24.35 20.06 -10.64
C ALA A 193 22.92 20.60 -10.57
N GLU A 194 22.81 21.78 -10.01
CA GLU A 194 21.52 22.43 -9.78
C GLU A 194 21.24 23.51 -10.79
N SER A 195 19.95 23.72 -11.10
CA SER A 195 19.44 24.85 -11.87
C SER A 195 19.90 24.83 -13.34
N LEU A 196 19.48 23.79 -14.09
CA LEU A 196 19.77 23.70 -15.53
C LEU A 196 18.75 24.49 -16.38
N PHE A 197 17.45 24.36 -16.11
CA PHE A 197 16.37 25.05 -16.81
C PHE A 197 15.58 25.99 -15.89
N HIS A 198 15.37 25.56 -14.66
CA HIS A 198 14.60 26.31 -13.64
C HIS A 198 15.35 26.39 -12.33
N ASN A 199 15.24 27.56 -11.68
CA ASN A 199 15.92 27.84 -10.42
C ASN A 199 14.96 28.46 -9.39
N PHE A 200 15.44 28.58 -8.17
CA PHE A 200 14.83 29.40 -7.12
C PHE A 200 15.83 30.50 -6.73
N ASN A 201 15.38 31.74 -6.71
CA ASN A 201 16.19 32.86 -6.30
C ASN A 201 15.96 33.17 -4.82
N PRO A 202 16.91 32.87 -3.90
CA PRO A 202 16.72 33.09 -2.47
C PRO A 202 16.54 34.57 -2.10
N ALA A 203 17.10 35.49 -2.88
CA ALA A 203 17.02 36.92 -2.59
C ALA A 203 15.64 37.51 -2.86
N THR A 204 14.92 36.98 -3.87
CA THR A 204 13.57 37.44 -4.23
C THR A 204 12.49 36.48 -3.74
N GLY A 205 12.83 35.27 -3.32
CA GLY A 205 11.90 34.23 -2.91
C GLY A 205 11.08 33.65 -4.08
N GLN A 206 11.54 33.80 -5.33
CA GLN A 206 10.78 33.42 -6.52
C GLN A 206 11.46 32.30 -7.32
N TYR A 207 10.62 31.44 -7.91
CA TYR A 207 11.04 30.48 -8.92
C TYR A 207 11.16 31.19 -10.28
N GLY A 208 12.15 30.81 -11.09
CA GLY A 208 12.41 31.41 -12.38
C GLY A 208 13.04 30.45 -13.38
N SER A 209 13.16 30.91 -14.63
CA SER A 209 13.92 30.21 -15.66
C SER A 209 15.38 30.63 -15.60
N VAL A 210 16.29 29.68 -15.84
CA VAL A 210 17.72 29.92 -15.96
C VAL A 210 17.98 30.64 -17.27
N THR A 211 18.94 31.62 -17.27
CA THR A 211 19.35 32.33 -18.48
C THR A 211 19.97 31.38 -19.49
N GLU A 212 19.98 31.75 -20.79
CA GLU A 212 20.63 30.92 -21.82
C GLU A 212 22.13 30.82 -21.58
N GLU A 213 22.79 31.90 -21.16
CA GLU A 213 24.22 31.95 -20.90
C GLU A 213 24.60 30.97 -19.76
N ASP A 214 23.91 31.04 -18.62
CA ASP A 214 24.15 30.16 -17.47
C ASP A 214 23.88 28.69 -17.81
N ARG A 215 22.83 28.45 -18.58
CA ARG A 215 22.49 27.09 -19.05
C ARG A 215 23.57 26.52 -19.95
N GLN A 216 24.05 27.27 -20.93
CA GLN A 216 25.10 26.83 -21.84
C GLN A 216 26.43 26.61 -21.11
N TRP A 217 26.76 27.48 -20.14
CA TRP A 217 27.92 27.29 -19.28
C TRP A 217 27.84 25.97 -18.55
N LEU A 218 26.68 25.70 -17.85
CA LEU A 218 26.49 24.49 -17.10
C LEU A 218 26.52 23.23 -17.99
N LEU A 219 25.83 23.27 -19.14
CA LEU A 219 25.84 22.18 -20.11
C LEU A 219 27.26 21.85 -20.61
N SER A 220 28.12 22.86 -20.81
CA SER A 220 29.52 22.63 -21.21
C SER A 220 30.28 21.82 -20.16
N ARG A 221 30.09 22.14 -18.87
CA ARG A 221 30.69 21.41 -17.74
C ARG A 221 30.17 19.99 -17.62
N LEU A 222 28.83 19.83 -17.68
CA LEU A 222 28.20 18.52 -17.59
C LEU A 222 28.59 17.61 -18.76
N SER A 223 28.76 18.17 -19.97
CA SER A 223 29.23 17.43 -21.14
C SER A 223 30.65 16.88 -20.94
N GLU A 224 31.54 17.63 -20.28
CA GLU A 224 32.90 17.17 -19.94
C GLU A 224 32.83 15.93 -18.99
N VAL A 225 31.96 15.98 -18.01
CA VAL A 225 31.74 14.85 -17.11
C VAL A 225 31.18 13.64 -17.88
N GLN A 226 30.12 13.84 -18.71
CA GLN A 226 29.52 12.76 -19.51
C GLN A 226 30.54 12.04 -20.40
N LYS A 227 31.47 12.79 -21.02
CA LYS A 227 32.53 12.21 -21.84
C LYS A 227 33.46 11.28 -21.10
N SER A 228 33.59 11.42 -19.77
CA SER A 228 34.37 10.52 -18.92
C SER A 228 33.64 9.22 -18.57
N GLY A 229 32.35 9.09 -18.96
CA GLY A 229 31.51 7.93 -18.62
C GLY A 229 30.87 8.00 -17.20
N VAL A 230 31.08 9.08 -16.46
CA VAL A 230 30.45 9.28 -15.14
C VAL A 230 29.01 9.78 -15.32
N PRO A 231 28.01 9.17 -14.66
CA PRO A 231 26.63 9.63 -14.75
C PRO A 231 26.44 11.06 -14.27
N VAL A 232 25.56 11.80 -14.94
CA VAL A 232 25.23 13.19 -14.62
C VAL A 232 23.78 13.29 -14.16
N ILE A 233 23.56 14.07 -13.11
CA ILE A 233 22.25 14.36 -12.51
C ILE A 233 22.02 15.88 -12.60
N ALA A 234 20.82 16.32 -13.01
CA ALA A 234 20.42 17.71 -12.91
C ALA A 234 19.23 17.86 -11.96
N ILE A 235 19.36 18.78 -11.00
CA ILE A 235 18.34 19.10 -10.00
C ILE A 235 17.77 20.48 -10.37
N ASP A 236 16.48 20.54 -10.70
CA ASP A 236 15.80 21.78 -11.05
C ASP A 236 14.67 22.09 -10.07
N TYR A 237 14.41 23.36 -9.86
CA TYR A 237 13.45 23.83 -8.86
C TYR A 237 12.26 24.51 -9.51
N VAL A 238 11.05 24.02 -9.22
CA VAL A 238 9.78 24.56 -9.70
C VAL A 238 8.79 24.74 -8.56
N PRO A 239 7.76 25.61 -8.70
CA PRO A 239 6.74 25.75 -7.66
C PRO A 239 6.09 24.40 -7.31
N PRO A 240 5.86 24.10 -6.01
CA PRO A 240 5.07 22.97 -5.59
C PRO A 240 3.69 22.97 -6.26
N GLY A 241 3.21 21.80 -6.69
CA GLY A 241 1.91 21.66 -7.34
C GLY A 241 1.90 21.88 -8.85
N ASN A 242 2.87 22.58 -9.45
CA ASN A 242 2.94 22.70 -10.90
C ASN A 242 3.54 21.43 -11.55
N ARG A 243 2.79 20.30 -11.45
CA ARG A 243 3.23 19.00 -11.97
C ARG A 243 3.45 19.01 -13.48
N SER A 244 2.73 19.85 -14.22
CA SER A 244 2.92 20.00 -15.67
C SER A 244 4.32 20.53 -15.99
N LEU A 245 4.71 21.62 -15.33
CA LEU A 245 6.06 22.20 -15.50
C LEU A 245 7.14 21.25 -15.01
N THR A 246 6.90 20.55 -13.88
CA THR A 246 7.81 19.54 -13.33
C THR A 246 8.11 18.45 -14.38
N ARG A 247 7.07 17.87 -15.01
CA ARG A 247 7.21 16.84 -16.06
C ARG A 247 7.91 17.37 -17.29
N GLN A 248 7.55 18.58 -17.76
CA GLN A 248 8.17 19.20 -18.94
C GLN A 248 9.66 19.45 -18.70
N THR A 249 10.04 19.93 -17.51
CA THR A 249 11.44 20.18 -17.15
C THR A 249 12.22 18.88 -17.06
N ALA A 250 11.69 17.86 -16.41
CA ALA A 250 12.31 16.54 -16.32
C ALA A 250 12.51 15.92 -17.72
N ALA A 251 11.51 16.05 -18.61
CA ALA A 251 11.63 15.57 -19.99
C ALA A 251 12.72 16.30 -20.78
N LYS A 252 12.87 17.63 -20.63
CA LYS A 252 13.95 18.42 -21.27
C LYS A 252 15.33 17.95 -20.79
N ILE A 253 15.51 17.73 -19.48
CA ILE A 253 16.76 17.25 -18.91
C ILE A 253 17.08 15.85 -19.44
N LYS A 254 16.09 14.94 -19.44
CA LYS A 254 16.22 13.56 -19.92
C LYS A 254 16.62 13.50 -21.40
N ALA A 255 16.09 14.39 -22.23
CA ALA A 255 16.42 14.46 -23.66
C ALA A 255 17.90 14.78 -23.91
N LEU A 256 18.63 15.36 -22.93
CA LEU A 256 20.06 15.63 -22.98
C LEU A 256 20.92 14.44 -22.49
N GLY A 257 20.31 13.29 -22.21
CA GLY A 257 21.01 12.13 -21.62
C GLY A 257 21.43 12.35 -20.16
N ILE A 258 20.83 13.32 -19.47
CA ILE A 258 21.08 13.66 -18.07
C ILE A 258 19.96 13.09 -17.22
N THR A 259 20.28 12.53 -16.05
CA THR A 259 19.29 12.04 -15.08
C THR A 259 18.59 13.22 -14.40
N PRO A 260 17.27 13.40 -14.57
CA PRO A 260 16.56 14.52 -13.97
C PRO A 260 16.14 14.24 -12.55
N TRP A 261 16.07 15.30 -11.74
CA TRP A 261 15.23 15.41 -10.54
C TRP A 261 14.66 16.83 -10.48
N VAL A 262 13.35 16.97 -10.57
CA VAL A 262 12.67 18.26 -10.54
C VAL A 262 11.68 18.29 -9.39
N SER A 263 11.88 19.23 -8.45
CA SER A 263 11.09 19.32 -7.22
C SER A 263 10.99 20.77 -6.75
N ASP A 264 10.47 20.99 -5.52
CA ASP A 264 10.49 22.28 -4.84
C ASP A 264 11.90 22.63 -4.33
N LYS A 265 12.11 23.89 -3.99
CA LYS A 265 13.41 24.42 -3.54
C LYS A 265 13.96 23.77 -2.27
N ALA A 266 13.08 23.27 -1.39
CA ALA A 266 13.45 22.62 -0.13
C ALA A 266 13.65 21.10 -0.29
N LEU A 267 13.41 20.55 -1.49
CA LEU A 267 13.39 19.13 -1.76
C LEU A 267 12.48 18.38 -0.76
N SER A 268 11.35 18.98 -0.42
CA SER A 268 10.41 18.46 0.57
C SER A 268 9.20 17.76 -0.05
N GLY A 269 9.00 17.92 -1.36
CA GLY A 269 7.97 17.24 -2.14
C GLY A 269 8.53 16.08 -2.96
N LEU A 270 7.67 15.09 -3.29
CA LEU A 270 8.00 14.06 -4.26
C LEU A 270 8.09 14.66 -5.66
N GLY A 271 9.32 14.83 -6.14
CA GLY A 271 9.62 15.37 -7.46
C GLY A 271 9.29 14.43 -8.63
N VAL A 272 9.68 14.84 -9.81
CA VAL A 272 9.70 14.02 -11.03
C VAL A 272 11.14 13.86 -11.47
N GLY A 273 11.56 12.62 -11.56
CA GLY A 273 12.86 12.23 -12.09
C GLY A 273 12.72 11.55 -13.44
N ARG A 274 13.59 10.56 -13.68
CA ARG A 274 13.40 9.60 -14.77
C ARG A 274 12.10 8.84 -14.59
N LEU A 275 11.79 8.49 -13.33
CA LEU A 275 10.53 7.91 -12.91
C LEU A 275 9.63 9.00 -12.30
N GLU A 276 8.35 8.89 -12.54
CA GLU A 276 7.33 9.63 -11.78
C GLU A 276 6.51 8.66 -10.94
N VAL A 277 6.70 8.72 -9.64
CA VAL A 277 5.88 7.93 -8.71
C VAL A 277 4.45 8.46 -8.71
N MET A 278 3.50 7.56 -8.93
CA MET A 278 2.08 7.87 -8.87
C MET A 278 1.61 7.80 -7.41
N PRO A 279 1.06 8.88 -6.86
CA PRO A 279 0.52 8.83 -5.51
C PRO A 279 -0.65 7.84 -5.45
N ARG A 280 -0.63 6.93 -4.47
CA ARG A 280 -1.67 5.94 -4.23
C ARG A 280 -2.40 6.13 -2.90
N VAL A 281 -2.12 7.22 -2.22
CA VAL A 281 -2.78 7.58 -0.95
C VAL A 281 -3.84 8.64 -1.21
N ILE A 282 -5.07 8.40 -0.80
CA ILE A 282 -6.13 9.40 -0.67
C ILE A 282 -6.15 9.88 0.78
N LEU A 283 -6.14 11.20 0.98
CA LEU A 283 -6.34 11.77 2.30
C LEU A 283 -7.84 11.87 2.58
N GLY A 284 -8.31 11.09 3.55
CA GLY A 284 -9.71 11.08 3.96
C GLY A 284 -9.94 11.93 5.21
N LEU A 285 -10.66 13.04 5.08
CA LEU A 285 -10.96 13.94 6.17
C LEU A 285 -12.34 13.65 6.74
N TYR A 286 -12.40 13.36 8.04
CA TYR A 286 -13.65 13.07 8.76
C TYR A 286 -13.76 13.92 10.03
N ASP A 287 -14.94 14.00 10.61
CA ASP A 287 -15.17 14.67 11.90
C ASP A 287 -15.14 13.61 13.02
N GLY A 288 -14.17 13.71 13.93
CA GLY A 288 -14.02 12.78 15.04
C GLY A 288 -15.18 12.76 16.02
N ALA A 289 -16.06 13.76 16.01
CA ALA A 289 -17.30 13.77 16.79
C ALA A 289 -18.37 12.82 16.23
N GLU A 290 -18.21 12.37 14.96
CA GLU A 290 -19.03 11.32 14.36
C GLU A 290 -18.57 9.93 14.84
N GLY A 291 -19.46 8.97 14.85
CA GLY A 291 -19.12 7.57 15.14
C GLY A 291 -18.61 7.32 16.56
N ASP A 292 -19.12 8.05 17.55
CA ASP A 292 -18.73 7.89 18.96
C ASP A 292 -17.22 8.05 19.22
N GLY A 293 -16.55 8.86 18.39
CA GLY A 293 -15.12 9.12 18.49
C GLY A 293 -14.22 8.04 17.89
N ASP A 294 -14.77 7.04 17.18
CA ASP A 294 -13.98 6.07 16.45
C ASP A 294 -14.21 6.18 14.93
N ALA A 295 -13.12 6.37 14.19
CA ALA A 295 -13.12 6.48 12.73
C ALA A 295 -13.82 5.31 12.02
N PHE A 296 -13.86 4.12 12.63
CA PHE A 296 -14.52 2.93 12.11
C PHE A 296 -16.01 3.18 11.81
N PHE A 297 -16.70 3.97 12.62
CA PHE A 297 -18.13 4.24 12.47
C PHE A 297 -18.46 5.42 11.56
N THR A 298 -17.46 6.14 11.06
CA THR A 298 -17.69 7.28 10.15
C THR A 298 -18.13 6.82 8.76
N ASN A 299 -18.93 7.63 8.09
CA ASN A 299 -19.36 7.36 6.70
C ASN A 299 -18.17 7.22 5.75
N LEU A 300 -17.11 8.01 5.98
CA LEU A 300 -15.88 7.93 5.18
C LEU A 300 -15.29 6.52 5.22
N GLN A 301 -15.05 5.96 6.42
CA GLN A 301 -14.47 4.62 6.58
C GLN A 301 -15.43 3.52 6.09
N ARG A 302 -16.70 3.61 6.46
CA ARG A 302 -17.68 2.57 6.14
C ARG A 302 -17.98 2.43 4.67
N TYR A 303 -18.03 3.56 3.94
CA TYR A 303 -18.56 3.57 2.59
C TYR A 303 -17.55 4.00 1.53
N ALA A 304 -16.74 5.06 1.74
CA ALA A 304 -15.84 5.55 0.71
C ALA A 304 -14.55 4.73 0.56
N VAL A 305 -14.03 4.13 1.63
CA VAL A 305 -12.72 3.45 1.59
C VAL A 305 -12.75 2.22 0.69
N MET A 306 -13.82 1.41 0.68
CA MET A 306 -13.89 0.21 -0.15
C MET A 306 -13.85 0.53 -1.65
N PRO A 307 -14.66 1.44 -2.20
CA PRO A 307 -14.54 1.84 -3.60
C PRO A 307 -13.16 2.38 -3.97
N LEU A 308 -12.53 3.16 -3.08
CA LEU A 308 -11.17 3.67 -3.29
C LEU A 308 -10.12 2.54 -3.29
N ASN A 309 -10.24 1.55 -2.39
CA ASN A 309 -9.39 0.36 -2.41
C ASN A 309 -9.56 -0.41 -3.73
N TYR A 310 -10.80 -0.60 -4.21
CA TYR A 310 -11.04 -1.23 -5.49
C TYR A 310 -10.40 -0.48 -6.66
N LEU A 311 -10.35 0.86 -6.61
CA LEU A 311 -9.66 1.69 -7.59
C LEU A 311 -8.12 1.68 -7.44
N GLY A 312 -7.57 0.98 -6.44
CA GLY A 312 -6.13 0.83 -6.24
C GLY A 312 -5.52 1.82 -5.25
N TYR A 313 -6.32 2.50 -4.45
CA TYR A 313 -5.86 3.54 -3.52
C TYR A 313 -6.05 3.11 -2.06
N SER A 314 -5.02 3.35 -1.24
CA SER A 314 -5.14 3.34 0.21
C SER A 314 -5.70 4.67 0.71
N VAL A 315 -6.35 4.66 1.87
CA VAL A 315 -6.90 5.87 2.47
C VAL A 315 -6.22 6.14 3.81
N LYS A 316 -5.61 7.32 3.92
CA LYS A 316 -5.09 7.85 5.20
C LYS A 316 -6.21 8.67 5.84
N LEU A 317 -6.78 8.15 6.92
CA LEU A 317 -7.80 8.85 7.69
C LEU A 317 -7.18 9.98 8.50
N HIS A 318 -7.84 11.13 8.53
CA HIS A 318 -7.40 12.30 9.30
C HIS A 318 -8.60 12.98 9.94
N ASP A 319 -8.55 13.10 11.25
CA ASP A 319 -9.59 13.76 12.04
C ASP A 319 -9.46 15.28 11.94
N LEU A 320 -10.53 15.95 11.54
CA LEU A 320 -10.62 17.41 11.45
C LEU A 320 -10.51 18.13 12.80
N SER A 321 -10.56 17.41 13.92
CA SER A 321 -10.28 17.95 15.25
C SER A 321 -8.78 18.17 15.49
N THR A 322 -7.91 17.61 14.63
CA THR A 322 -6.45 17.74 14.69
C THR A 322 -5.93 18.69 13.59
N PRO A 323 -4.74 19.28 13.76
CA PRO A 323 -4.18 20.16 12.74
C PRO A 323 -4.05 19.47 11.37
N LEU A 324 -4.51 20.14 10.33
CA LEU A 324 -4.43 19.63 8.95
C LEU A 324 -2.97 19.49 8.49
N PRO A 325 -2.66 18.53 7.59
CA PRO A 325 -1.32 18.28 7.11
C PRO A 325 -0.64 19.54 6.56
N ALA A 326 0.58 19.82 7.05
CA ALA A 326 1.38 20.98 6.64
C ALA A 326 2.36 20.68 5.50
N GLU A 327 2.70 19.39 5.27
CA GLU A 327 3.57 18.94 4.20
C GLU A 327 3.02 19.25 2.81
N ILE A 328 3.88 19.28 1.77
CA ILE A 328 3.46 19.41 0.37
C ILE A 328 2.55 18.23 0.00
N LEU A 329 1.36 18.54 -0.49
CA LEU A 329 0.33 17.54 -0.83
C LEU A 329 0.56 16.95 -2.22
N ALA A 330 1.02 17.79 -3.16
CA ALA A 330 1.26 17.42 -4.55
C ALA A 330 2.30 16.28 -4.66
N GLY A 331 1.96 15.22 -5.39
CA GLY A 331 2.81 14.04 -5.55
C GLY A 331 2.78 13.07 -4.36
N ARG A 332 2.30 13.50 -3.18
CA ARG A 332 2.13 12.66 -1.98
C ARG A 332 0.74 12.03 -1.90
N TYR A 333 -0.29 12.83 -2.21
CA TYR A 333 -1.68 12.38 -2.21
C TYR A 333 -2.25 12.41 -3.62
N ALA A 334 -2.98 11.36 -3.98
CA ALA A 334 -3.72 11.30 -5.25
C ALA A 334 -4.94 12.21 -5.24
N GLY A 335 -5.43 12.56 -4.06
CA GLY A 335 -6.54 13.46 -3.84
C GLY A 335 -7.00 13.47 -2.40
N VAL A 336 -8.01 14.27 -2.13
CA VAL A 336 -8.62 14.44 -0.81
C VAL A 336 -10.11 14.12 -0.90
N VAL A 337 -10.64 13.37 0.07
CA VAL A 337 -12.08 13.15 0.23
C VAL A 337 -12.50 13.68 1.59
N VAL A 338 -13.42 14.63 1.60
CA VAL A 338 -14.01 15.20 2.79
C VAL A 338 -15.42 14.64 2.96
N TRP A 339 -15.64 13.92 4.05
CA TRP A 339 -16.97 13.45 4.45
C TRP A 339 -17.15 13.72 5.94
N ALA A 340 -17.66 14.90 6.24
CA ALA A 340 -17.87 15.39 7.59
C ALA A 340 -19.29 15.97 7.70
N ASN A 341 -20.14 15.34 8.49
CA ASN A 341 -21.56 15.63 8.59
C ASN A 341 -21.92 16.58 9.73
N SER A 342 -21.07 16.72 10.76
CA SER A 342 -21.35 17.60 11.87
C SER A 342 -21.24 19.07 11.44
N GLY A 343 -22.40 19.71 11.39
CA GLY A 343 -22.49 21.18 11.25
C GLY A 343 -22.25 21.93 12.55
N GLN A 344 -21.80 21.26 13.60
CA GLN A 344 -21.58 21.83 14.92
C GLN A 344 -20.08 21.92 15.23
N SER A 345 -19.67 23.08 15.34
CA SER A 345 -18.65 23.73 16.17
C SER A 345 -17.80 24.69 15.37
N GLY A 346 -17.59 25.81 16.03
CA GLY A 346 -16.92 26.95 15.58
C GLY A 346 -15.64 26.72 14.81
N GLU A 347 -15.41 27.59 13.86
CA GLU A 347 -14.12 27.87 13.24
C GLU A 347 -13.44 26.76 12.49
N LYS A 348 -14.10 26.16 11.50
CA LYS A 348 -13.40 25.44 10.43
C LYS A 348 -12.87 26.41 9.35
N GLN A 349 -12.40 27.59 9.77
CA GLN A 349 -11.70 28.53 8.87
C GLN A 349 -10.42 27.91 8.30
N ASP A 350 -9.79 27.03 9.06
CA ASP A 350 -8.59 26.34 8.61
C ASP A 350 -8.88 25.41 7.44
N LEU A 351 -10.01 24.69 7.42
CA LEU A 351 -10.38 23.83 6.29
C LEU A 351 -10.67 24.63 5.01
N LYS A 352 -11.27 25.85 5.12
CA LYS A 352 -11.43 26.75 3.95
C LYS A 352 -10.08 27.13 3.34
N LYS A 353 -9.15 27.63 4.17
CA LYS A 353 -7.80 28.01 3.71
C LYS A 353 -7.05 26.81 3.15
N TRP A 354 -7.16 25.68 3.83
CA TRP A 354 -6.51 24.45 3.41
C TRP A 354 -7.10 23.90 2.10
N THR A 355 -8.41 24.05 1.85
CA THR A 355 -9.04 23.76 0.57
C THR A 355 -8.43 24.58 -0.57
N LEU A 356 -8.22 25.88 -0.36
CA LEU A 356 -7.55 26.73 -1.35
C LEU A 356 -6.11 26.30 -1.62
N ARG A 357 -5.42 25.78 -0.59
CA ARG A 357 -4.10 25.20 -0.73
C ARG A 357 -4.13 23.94 -1.60
N CYS A 358 -5.09 23.02 -1.42
CA CYS A 358 -5.26 21.86 -2.30
C CYS A 358 -5.41 22.27 -3.76
N ILE A 359 -6.21 23.32 -4.01
CA ILE A 359 -6.43 23.85 -5.37
C ILE A 359 -5.12 24.42 -5.94
N THR A 360 -4.39 25.19 -5.14
CA THR A 360 -3.09 25.79 -5.55
C THR A 360 -2.03 24.73 -5.83
N GLU A 361 -2.03 23.62 -5.08
CA GLU A 361 -1.12 22.48 -5.28
C GLU A 361 -1.66 21.48 -6.32
N GLU A 362 -2.75 21.78 -7.03
CA GLU A 362 -3.39 20.94 -8.05
C GLU A 362 -3.79 19.53 -7.53
N VAL A 363 -4.01 19.38 -6.21
CA VAL A 363 -4.51 18.14 -5.60
C VAL A 363 -6.03 18.13 -5.59
N PRO A 364 -6.69 17.20 -6.30
CA PRO A 364 -8.15 17.17 -6.37
C PRO A 364 -8.77 16.95 -4.99
N ILE A 365 -9.84 17.70 -4.71
CA ILE A 365 -10.61 17.56 -3.48
C ILE A 365 -12.09 17.25 -3.78
N VAL A 366 -12.66 16.31 -3.05
CA VAL A 366 -14.06 15.87 -3.18
C VAL A 366 -14.78 16.11 -1.88
N PHE A 367 -15.98 16.73 -1.96
CA PHE A 367 -16.87 16.90 -0.81
C PHE A 367 -18.10 16.00 -0.97
N LEU A 368 -18.42 15.25 0.10
CA LEU A 368 -19.57 14.36 0.16
C LEU A 368 -20.55 14.84 1.23
N GLU A 369 -21.83 14.92 0.87
CA GLU A 369 -22.97 15.40 1.65
C GLU A 369 -22.89 16.87 2.03
N ARG A 370 -21.75 17.35 2.52
CA ARG A 370 -21.50 18.74 2.97
C ARG A 370 -20.08 19.15 2.62
N PHE A 371 -19.83 20.45 2.61
CA PHE A 371 -18.48 21.00 2.42
C PHE A 371 -17.61 20.94 3.70
N GLY A 372 -18.19 20.62 4.85
CA GLY A 372 -17.49 20.60 6.14
C GLY A 372 -17.27 22.00 6.75
N PHE A 373 -17.76 23.04 6.09
CA PHE A 373 -17.76 24.43 6.54
C PHE A 373 -18.97 25.18 5.95
N PRO A 374 -19.41 26.29 6.56
CA PRO A 374 -20.42 27.14 5.97
C PRO A 374 -19.93 27.76 4.65
N LEU A 375 -20.68 27.52 3.57
CA LEU A 375 -20.38 28.07 2.25
C LEU A 375 -21.00 29.47 2.15
N ASP A 376 -20.20 30.53 2.25
CA ASP A 376 -20.59 31.90 1.95
C ASP A 376 -20.42 32.22 0.46
N SER A 377 -21.04 33.33 0.03
CA SER A 377 -21.08 33.67 -1.41
C SER A 377 -19.70 34.01 -1.99
N GLU A 378 -18.81 34.58 -1.18
CA GLU A 378 -17.45 34.94 -1.63
C GLU A 378 -16.60 33.71 -1.85
N PHE A 379 -16.59 32.77 -0.88
CA PHE A 379 -15.86 31.54 -0.99
C PHE A 379 -16.42 30.61 -2.08
N ALA A 380 -17.75 30.54 -2.20
CA ALA A 380 -18.42 29.83 -3.27
C ALA A 380 -18.00 30.36 -4.65
N ALA A 381 -17.96 31.71 -4.82
CA ALA A 381 -17.49 32.30 -6.07
C ALA A 381 -16.03 31.94 -6.38
N GLY A 382 -15.16 31.90 -5.38
CA GLY A 382 -13.77 31.42 -5.50
C GLY A 382 -13.67 29.96 -5.94
N LEU A 383 -14.63 29.11 -5.60
CA LEU A 383 -14.75 27.73 -6.06
C LEU A 383 -15.46 27.60 -7.43
N GLY A 384 -15.84 28.69 -8.09
CA GLY A 384 -16.63 28.68 -9.32
C GLY A 384 -18.08 28.23 -9.10
N LEU A 385 -18.63 28.50 -7.93
CA LEU A 385 -20.02 28.23 -7.54
C LEU A 385 -20.76 29.55 -7.30
N GLU A 386 -22.03 29.60 -7.64
CA GLU A 386 -22.89 30.74 -7.35
C GLU A 386 -24.03 30.29 -6.42
N LEU A 387 -24.09 30.89 -5.24
CA LEU A 387 -25.22 30.71 -4.34
C LEU A 387 -26.35 31.67 -4.75
N THR A 388 -27.53 31.14 -5.04
CA THR A 388 -28.70 31.94 -5.38
C THR A 388 -29.41 32.31 -4.08
N PRO A 389 -29.58 33.62 -3.78
CA PRO A 389 -30.38 34.06 -2.66
C PRO A 389 -31.84 33.60 -2.83
N PHE A 390 -32.40 33.07 -1.76
CA PHE A 390 -33.80 32.63 -1.79
C PHE A 390 -34.49 33.00 -0.48
N ASN A 391 -35.74 33.53 -0.60
CA ASN A 391 -36.53 33.83 0.58
C ASN A 391 -37.35 32.63 1.04
N ARG A 392 -37.74 31.75 0.11
CA ARG A 392 -38.54 30.55 0.37
C ARG A 392 -38.45 29.58 -0.80
N LEU A 393 -38.12 28.33 -0.46
CA LEU A 393 -38.22 27.19 -1.40
C LEU A 393 -39.66 26.62 -1.36
N ALA A 394 -40.23 26.33 -2.52
CA ALA A 394 -41.56 25.73 -2.59
C ALA A 394 -41.43 24.22 -2.89
N PRO A 395 -41.97 23.35 -2.01
CA PRO A 395 -42.06 21.92 -2.29
C PRO A 395 -43.11 21.60 -3.36
N PRO A 396 -43.01 20.45 -4.08
CA PRO A 396 -41.91 19.49 -3.98
C PRO A 396 -40.67 19.90 -4.79
N ALA A 397 -39.51 19.34 -4.42
CA ALA A 397 -38.34 19.36 -5.28
C ALA A 397 -38.42 18.23 -6.33
N ARG A 398 -37.84 18.43 -7.51
CA ARG A 398 -37.77 17.40 -8.57
C ARG A 398 -36.39 17.34 -9.22
N VAL A 399 -36.06 16.19 -9.81
CA VAL A 399 -34.87 16.04 -10.66
C VAL A 399 -35.18 16.68 -12.02
N VAL A 400 -34.30 17.57 -12.47
CA VAL A 400 -34.36 18.21 -13.81
C VAL A 400 -33.53 17.42 -14.80
N SER A 401 -32.26 17.10 -14.40
CA SER A 401 -31.38 16.25 -15.18
C SER A 401 -30.45 15.48 -14.26
N LYS A 402 -29.99 14.32 -14.73
CA LYS A 402 -29.00 13.51 -14.04
C LYS A 402 -28.07 12.81 -15.04
N ASP A 403 -26.79 12.72 -14.71
CA ASP A 403 -25.83 11.87 -15.41
C ASP A 403 -26.11 10.38 -15.17
N ALA A 404 -25.60 9.53 -16.04
CA ALA A 404 -25.74 8.07 -15.95
C ALA A 404 -25.08 7.44 -14.70
N ILE A 405 -24.22 8.17 -13.99
CA ILE A 405 -23.63 7.71 -12.71
C ILE A 405 -24.61 7.82 -11.53
N PHE A 406 -25.74 8.53 -11.68
CA PHE A 406 -26.80 8.63 -10.68
C PHE A 406 -27.91 7.59 -10.90
N GLY A 407 -28.39 7.03 -9.82
CA GLY A 407 -29.31 5.89 -9.81
C GLY A 407 -28.57 4.57 -9.83
N PHE A 408 -27.37 4.53 -9.23
CA PHE A 408 -26.52 3.34 -9.20
C PHE A 408 -27.20 2.16 -8.48
N GLU A 409 -27.56 2.32 -7.22
CA GLU A 409 -28.37 1.33 -6.47
C GLU A 409 -29.76 1.89 -6.15
N GLN A 410 -29.82 3.20 -5.86
CA GLN A 410 -31.06 3.91 -5.56
C GLN A 410 -31.20 5.16 -6.40
N GLN A 411 -32.44 5.45 -6.85
CA GLN A 411 -32.70 6.69 -7.57
C GLN A 411 -32.57 7.90 -6.64
N PRO A 412 -32.09 9.06 -7.15
CA PRO A 412 -32.06 10.26 -6.34
C PRO A 412 -33.48 10.69 -5.97
N LEU A 413 -33.73 10.84 -4.66
CA LEU A 413 -35.00 11.28 -4.10
C LEU A 413 -34.89 12.75 -3.68
N PRO A 414 -35.40 13.71 -4.49
CA PRO A 414 -35.29 15.13 -4.17
C PRO A 414 -35.97 15.49 -2.87
N ASN A 415 -35.25 16.21 -1.99
CA ASN A 415 -35.77 16.70 -0.75
C ASN A 415 -35.54 18.21 -0.63
N ILE A 416 -36.59 18.96 -0.29
CA ILE A 416 -36.51 20.41 -0.16
C ILE A 416 -35.69 20.86 1.06
N GLU A 417 -35.64 20.05 2.10
CA GLU A 417 -34.91 20.36 3.33
C GLU A 417 -33.38 20.32 3.12
N THR A 418 -32.92 19.53 2.17
CA THR A 418 -31.50 19.42 1.81
C THR A 418 -31.18 20.16 0.51
N PHE A 419 -32.10 20.96 0.02
CA PHE A 419 -31.96 21.71 -1.23
C PHE A 419 -31.11 22.99 -0.98
N LEU A 420 -29.91 23.02 -1.52
CA LEU A 420 -29.05 24.20 -1.54
C LEU A 420 -29.09 24.84 -2.93
N PRO A 421 -29.69 26.04 -3.10
CA PRO A 421 -29.70 26.75 -4.39
C PRO A 421 -28.27 27.17 -4.80
N MET A 422 -27.60 26.33 -5.55
CA MET A 422 -26.22 26.51 -5.95
C MET A 422 -26.08 26.19 -7.44
N LYS A 423 -25.43 27.08 -8.18
CA LYS A 423 -25.13 26.88 -9.60
C LYS A 423 -23.65 26.78 -9.86
N LEU A 424 -23.30 25.86 -10.71
CA LEU A 424 -21.95 25.67 -11.20
C LEU A 424 -21.62 26.71 -12.29
N LYS A 425 -20.49 27.43 -12.14
CA LYS A 425 -19.98 28.36 -13.16
C LYS A 425 -18.93 27.71 -14.06
N SER A 426 -18.23 26.70 -13.56
CA SER A 426 -17.17 26.00 -14.30
C SER A 426 -17.11 24.53 -13.90
N GLY A 427 -17.23 23.64 -14.87
CA GLY A 427 -17.24 22.18 -14.69
C GLY A 427 -18.47 21.54 -15.35
N THR A 428 -18.76 20.30 -14.93
CA THR A 428 -19.87 19.49 -15.48
C THR A 428 -20.87 19.17 -14.37
N PRO A 429 -22.11 19.68 -14.46
CA PRO A 429 -23.17 19.30 -13.52
C PRO A 429 -23.57 17.84 -13.76
N LEU A 430 -23.69 17.08 -12.67
CA LEU A 430 -24.05 15.66 -12.72
C LEU A 430 -25.48 15.40 -12.24
N LEU A 431 -26.00 16.24 -11.33
CA LEU A 431 -27.37 16.15 -10.84
C LEU A 431 -27.93 17.55 -10.67
N GLN A 432 -29.00 17.86 -11.42
CA GLN A 432 -29.70 19.14 -11.34
C GLN A 432 -31.11 18.97 -10.80
N LEU A 433 -31.45 19.79 -9.83
CA LEU A 433 -32.75 19.80 -9.15
C LEU A 433 -33.47 21.12 -9.38
N ALA A 434 -34.78 21.12 -9.22
CA ALA A 434 -35.62 22.34 -9.16
C ALA A 434 -36.68 22.21 -8.08
N SER A 435 -36.92 23.31 -7.37
CA SER A 435 -38.08 23.47 -6.49
C SER A 435 -39.35 23.81 -7.32
N ALA A 436 -40.55 23.68 -6.72
CA ALA A 436 -41.80 23.95 -7.45
C ALA A 436 -41.90 25.39 -7.95
N ASN A 437 -41.26 26.35 -7.28
CA ASN A 437 -41.20 27.75 -7.73
C ASN A 437 -40.03 28.08 -8.68
N GLY A 438 -39.43 27.05 -9.29
CA GLY A 438 -38.43 27.17 -10.36
C GLY A 438 -37.01 27.50 -9.94
N ILE A 439 -36.70 27.55 -8.65
CA ILE A 439 -35.32 27.69 -8.16
C ILE A 439 -34.59 26.42 -8.44
N THR A 440 -33.41 26.50 -9.07
CA THR A 440 -32.60 25.35 -9.47
C THR A 440 -31.35 25.19 -8.60
N SER A 441 -30.85 23.95 -8.53
CA SER A 441 -29.59 23.59 -7.82
C SER A 441 -28.82 22.56 -8.63
N ASP A 442 -27.51 22.74 -8.78
CA ASP A 442 -26.58 21.75 -9.25
C ASP A 442 -26.08 20.97 -8.02
N ALA A 443 -26.83 19.93 -7.63
CA ALA A 443 -26.60 19.19 -6.39
C ALA A 443 -25.34 18.31 -6.42
N ALA A 444 -24.81 18.01 -7.61
CA ALA A 444 -23.56 17.29 -7.80
C ALA A 444 -22.86 17.75 -9.08
N ALA A 445 -21.53 17.81 -9.02
CA ALA A 445 -20.72 18.22 -10.17
C ALA A 445 -19.29 17.71 -10.11
N ILE A 446 -18.67 17.58 -11.29
CA ILE A 446 -17.22 17.55 -11.47
C ILE A 446 -16.75 18.98 -11.71
N THR A 447 -15.74 19.41 -10.99
CA THR A 447 -15.20 20.77 -11.03
C THR A 447 -13.71 20.78 -11.42
N PRO A 448 -13.13 21.93 -11.81
CA PRO A 448 -11.69 22.02 -12.06
C PRO A 448 -10.81 21.64 -10.85
N TRP A 449 -11.32 21.74 -9.63
CA TRP A 449 -10.62 21.41 -8.39
C TRP A 449 -10.97 20.02 -7.83
N GLY A 450 -11.87 19.24 -8.45
CA GLY A 450 -12.32 17.93 -7.99
C GLY A 450 -13.80 17.72 -8.22
N GLY A 451 -14.61 17.71 -7.16
CA GLY A 451 -16.05 17.57 -7.30
C GLY A 451 -16.80 17.53 -5.98
N TYR A 452 -18.11 17.47 -6.08
CA TYR A 452 -18.98 17.35 -4.91
C TYR A 452 -20.26 16.59 -5.23
N VAL A 453 -20.82 15.95 -4.22
CA VAL A 453 -22.19 15.45 -4.17
C VAL A 453 -22.81 15.96 -2.89
N TYR A 454 -23.71 16.94 -3.01
CA TYR A 454 -24.30 17.62 -1.85
C TYR A 454 -25.59 16.93 -1.38
N GLY A 455 -25.80 16.88 -0.06
CA GLY A 455 -26.99 16.32 0.57
C GLY A 455 -27.11 14.81 0.43
N LYS A 456 -28.30 14.30 0.55
CA LYS A 456 -28.62 12.85 0.55
C LYS A 456 -28.52 12.18 -0.84
N TYR A 457 -27.78 12.78 -1.76
CA TYR A 457 -27.57 12.22 -3.11
C TYR A 457 -26.28 11.39 -3.21
N VAL A 458 -25.52 11.30 -2.11
CA VAL A 458 -24.41 10.35 -1.95
C VAL A 458 -24.99 8.96 -1.64
N LEU A 459 -25.69 8.87 -0.51
CA LEU A 459 -26.34 7.66 0.01
C LEU A 459 -27.82 7.92 0.33
N THR A 460 -28.63 6.90 0.17
CA THR A 460 -29.99 6.85 0.75
C THR A 460 -29.94 5.91 1.95
N GLN A 461 -30.40 6.41 3.11
CA GLN A 461 -30.60 5.58 4.28
C GLN A 461 -31.84 4.70 4.06
N LEU A 462 -31.64 3.41 4.24
CA LEU A 462 -32.70 2.40 4.23
C LEU A 462 -33.15 2.08 5.66
N LEU A 463 -33.96 1.05 5.83
CA LEU A 463 -34.36 0.59 7.17
C LEU A 463 -33.16 -0.02 7.91
N GLU A 464 -33.21 0.01 9.23
CA GLU A 464 -32.27 -0.69 10.13
C GLU A 464 -30.79 -0.35 9.90
N SER A 465 -30.47 0.94 9.77
CA SER A 465 -29.09 1.45 9.57
C SER A 465 -28.41 1.01 8.27
N GLN A 466 -29.11 0.38 7.35
CA GLN A 466 -28.63 0.08 6.00
C GLN A 466 -28.60 1.34 5.12
N ALA A 467 -27.69 1.38 4.18
CA ALA A 467 -27.59 2.46 3.22
C ALA A 467 -27.36 1.91 1.81
N ALA A 468 -27.71 2.68 0.80
CA ALA A 468 -27.45 2.33 -0.58
C ALA A 468 -26.93 3.54 -1.37
N TRP A 469 -26.02 3.31 -2.30
CA TRP A 469 -25.44 4.37 -3.10
C TRP A 469 -26.43 4.94 -4.12
N VAL A 470 -26.52 6.26 -4.16
CA VAL A 470 -27.30 6.98 -5.19
C VAL A 470 -26.41 7.32 -6.37
N VAL A 471 -25.16 7.73 -6.12
CA VAL A 471 -24.14 7.95 -7.14
C VAL A 471 -23.25 6.71 -7.23
N ASP A 472 -22.79 6.33 -8.44
CA ASP A 472 -21.78 5.28 -8.63
C ASP A 472 -20.43 5.76 -8.01
N PRO A 473 -20.01 5.22 -6.85
CA PRO A 473 -18.82 5.71 -6.18
C PRO A 473 -17.53 5.43 -6.95
N PHE A 474 -17.49 4.33 -7.72
CA PHE A 474 -16.30 3.96 -8.49
C PHE A 474 -16.06 4.96 -9.63
N ARG A 475 -17.11 5.29 -10.38
CA ARG A 475 -17.03 6.24 -11.48
C ARG A 475 -16.86 7.68 -10.98
N PHE A 476 -17.57 8.07 -9.92
CA PHE A 476 -17.51 9.40 -9.36
C PHE A 476 -16.10 9.70 -8.82
N PHE A 477 -15.53 8.82 -7.97
CA PHE A 477 -14.17 9.03 -7.45
C PHE A 477 -13.13 9.04 -8.56
N LYS A 478 -13.23 8.13 -9.54
CA LYS A 478 -12.31 8.12 -10.68
C LYS A 478 -12.30 9.46 -11.43
N GLN A 479 -13.47 10.03 -11.69
CA GLN A 479 -13.62 11.30 -12.42
C GLN A 479 -13.24 12.50 -11.56
N ALA A 480 -13.83 12.64 -10.37
CA ALA A 480 -13.65 13.80 -9.51
C ALA A 480 -12.22 13.94 -8.99
N LEU A 481 -11.58 12.83 -8.63
CA LEU A 481 -10.19 12.81 -8.20
C LEU A 481 -9.21 12.72 -9.39
N ARG A 482 -9.70 12.68 -10.63
CA ARG A 482 -8.86 12.60 -11.85
C ARG A 482 -7.85 11.46 -11.77
N LEU A 483 -8.30 10.29 -11.26
CA LEU A 483 -7.42 9.15 -11.06
C LEU A 483 -6.94 8.59 -12.40
N PRO A 484 -5.61 8.47 -12.61
CA PRO A 484 -5.06 8.00 -13.88
C PRO A 484 -5.35 6.52 -14.13
N ASP A 485 -5.37 6.13 -15.40
CA ASP A 485 -5.39 4.74 -15.80
C ASP A 485 -3.98 4.16 -15.57
N MET A 486 -3.82 3.39 -14.50
CA MET A 486 -2.60 2.69 -14.12
C MET A 486 -2.94 1.27 -13.70
N PRO A 487 -1.97 0.33 -13.68
CA PRO A 487 -2.20 -1.00 -13.12
C PRO A 487 -2.63 -0.92 -11.66
N ILE A 488 -3.67 -1.68 -11.30
CA ILE A 488 -4.28 -1.68 -9.97
C ILE A 488 -3.80 -2.92 -9.22
N PRO A 489 -3.12 -2.81 -8.06
CA PRO A 489 -2.80 -3.96 -7.22
C PRO A 489 -4.08 -4.69 -6.78
N ASP A 490 -4.11 -6.02 -6.91
CA ASP A 490 -5.28 -6.82 -6.60
C ASP A 490 -5.01 -7.81 -5.46
N THR A 491 -5.86 -7.78 -4.42
CA THR A 491 -5.75 -8.64 -3.22
C THR A 491 -6.70 -9.82 -3.25
N THR A 492 -7.42 -10.01 -4.35
CA THR A 492 -8.49 -11.02 -4.45
C THR A 492 -8.11 -12.21 -5.30
N THR A 493 -7.00 -12.12 -6.05
CA THR A 493 -6.63 -13.05 -7.12
C THR A 493 -5.13 -13.40 -7.00
N GLU A 494 -4.77 -14.59 -7.43
CA GLU A 494 -3.40 -15.03 -7.66
C GLU A 494 -3.37 -15.90 -8.91
N ASN A 495 -2.45 -15.63 -9.83
CA ASN A 495 -2.30 -16.36 -11.09
C ASN A 495 -3.64 -16.61 -11.81
N GLY A 496 -4.52 -15.58 -11.86
CA GLY A 496 -5.82 -15.59 -12.52
C GLY A 496 -6.95 -16.24 -11.73
N LEU A 497 -6.68 -16.97 -10.67
CA LEU A 497 -7.69 -17.63 -9.84
C LEU A 497 -8.03 -16.79 -8.60
N ARG A 498 -9.33 -16.73 -8.28
CA ARG A 498 -9.80 -16.07 -7.05
C ARG A 498 -9.28 -16.80 -5.82
N LEU A 499 -8.82 -16.08 -4.82
CA LEU A 499 -8.28 -16.64 -3.58
C LEU A 499 -9.36 -17.36 -2.76
N LEU A 500 -8.94 -18.48 -2.14
CA LEU A 500 -9.68 -19.22 -1.12
C LEU A 500 -8.85 -19.28 0.16
N LEU A 501 -9.38 -18.76 1.25
CA LEU A 501 -8.83 -18.93 2.59
C LEU A 501 -9.92 -19.39 3.55
N SER A 502 -9.49 -19.98 4.67
CA SER A 502 -10.39 -20.36 5.74
C SER A 502 -9.72 -20.07 7.07
N HIS A 503 -10.47 -19.46 8.00
CA HIS A 503 -10.01 -19.31 9.37
C HIS A 503 -11.10 -19.54 10.40
N VAL A 504 -10.66 -19.96 11.57
CA VAL A 504 -11.53 -20.41 12.66
C VAL A 504 -11.14 -19.64 13.91
N ASP A 505 -12.13 -18.98 14.51
CA ASP A 505 -11.98 -18.35 15.81
C ASP A 505 -12.10 -19.39 16.94
N GLY A 506 -11.44 -19.11 18.07
CA GLY A 506 -11.19 -20.06 19.14
C GLY A 506 -12.42 -20.44 19.98
N ASP A 507 -13.54 -19.76 19.78
CA ASP A 507 -14.75 -19.90 20.58
C ASP A 507 -15.38 -21.27 20.43
N GLY A 508 -15.72 -21.86 21.60
CA GLY A 508 -16.38 -23.15 21.67
C GLY A 508 -15.47 -24.34 21.42
N PHE A 509 -14.14 -24.16 21.47
CA PHE A 509 -13.18 -25.25 21.35
C PHE A 509 -13.48 -26.43 22.25
N GLU A 510 -13.83 -26.18 23.53
CA GLU A 510 -14.18 -27.14 24.59
C GLU A 510 -15.66 -27.53 24.64
N SER A 511 -16.50 -26.92 23.79
CA SER A 511 -17.93 -27.20 23.71
C SER A 511 -18.17 -28.64 23.21
N ARG A 512 -19.29 -29.20 23.53
CA ARG A 512 -19.63 -30.58 23.16
C ARG A 512 -20.72 -30.60 22.10
N ALA A 513 -20.57 -31.46 21.12
CA ALA A 513 -21.59 -31.72 20.11
C ALA A 513 -22.88 -32.24 20.73
N GLU A 514 -24.01 -31.72 20.26
CA GLU A 514 -25.36 -31.93 20.92
C GLU A 514 -26.10 -33.19 20.41
N TRP A 515 -25.40 -34.15 19.84
CA TRP A 515 -25.96 -35.42 19.44
C TRP A 515 -25.41 -36.58 20.27
N ARG A 516 -26.07 -37.73 20.22
CA ARG A 516 -25.67 -38.90 20.99
C ARG A 516 -24.24 -39.36 20.63
N GLY A 517 -23.38 -39.41 21.64
CA GLY A 517 -21.97 -39.76 21.43
C GLY A 517 -21.14 -38.62 20.91
N GLY A 518 -21.63 -37.36 20.88
CA GLY A 518 -20.94 -36.17 20.40
C GLY A 518 -19.62 -35.94 21.14
N ARG A 519 -18.56 -35.63 20.39
CA ARG A 519 -17.21 -35.30 20.86
C ARG A 519 -17.14 -33.84 21.26
N LEU A 520 -15.97 -33.35 21.67
CA LEU A 520 -15.71 -31.93 21.76
C LEU A 520 -15.75 -31.31 20.38
N ALA A 521 -16.20 -30.07 20.29
CA ALA A 521 -16.34 -29.37 19.02
C ALA A 521 -15.00 -29.30 18.22
N ALA A 522 -13.88 -29.15 18.93
CA ALA A 522 -12.55 -29.20 18.32
C ALA A 522 -12.23 -30.56 17.67
N GLU A 523 -12.59 -31.67 18.34
CA GLU A 523 -12.41 -33.02 17.76
C GLU A 523 -13.36 -33.27 16.60
N GLU A 524 -14.61 -32.80 16.74
CA GLU A 524 -15.62 -32.96 15.67
C GLU A 524 -15.26 -32.16 14.44
N LEU A 525 -14.81 -30.91 14.62
CA LEU A 525 -14.32 -30.05 13.53
C LEU A 525 -13.12 -30.67 12.82
N LYS A 526 -12.16 -31.17 13.62
CA LYS A 526 -11.00 -31.86 13.05
C LYS A 526 -11.42 -33.00 12.12
N ASN A 527 -12.28 -33.89 12.61
CA ASN A 527 -12.67 -35.09 11.86
C ASN A 527 -13.59 -34.79 10.67
N SER A 528 -14.53 -33.86 10.85
CA SER A 528 -15.59 -33.61 9.87
C SER A 528 -15.21 -32.59 8.79
N ILE A 529 -14.27 -31.69 9.09
CA ILE A 529 -13.86 -30.59 8.21
C ILE A 529 -12.37 -30.68 7.87
N LEU A 530 -11.48 -30.58 8.86
CA LEU A 530 -10.05 -30.45 8.60
C LEU A 530 -9.46 -31.67 7.91
N ASP A 531 -9.76 -32.88 8.37
CA ASP A 531 -9.28 -34.15 7.80
C ASP A 531 -9.97 -34.49 6.46
N ARG A 532 -11.18 -33.92 6.21
CA ARG A 532 -11.95 -34.15 4.98
C ARG A 532 -11.46 -33.30 3.82
N TYR A 533 -11.29 -31.98 4.02
CA TYR A 533 -11.04 -31.05 2.91
C TYR A 533 -9.55 -30.78 2.67
N LYS A 534 -8.73 -30.80 3.72
CA LYS A 534 -7.25 -30.68 3.68
C LYS A 534 -6.75 -29.47 2.87
N ILE A 535 -7.47 -28.36 2.96
CA ILE A 535 -7.04 -27.07 2.40
C ILE A 535 -6.32 -26.25 3.47
N PRO A 536 -5.53 -25.23 3.12
CA PRO A 536 -4.98 -24.28 4.08
C PRO A 536 -6.06 -23.69 5.01
N VAL A 537 -5.91 -23.86 6.30
CA VAL A 537 -6.83 -23.35 7.34
C VAL A 537 -6.02 -22.73 8.46
N THR A 538 -6.45 -21.57 8.95
CA THR A 538 -5.89 -20.90 10.13
C THR A 538 -6.78 -21.17 11.34
N ILE A 539 -6.20 -21.69 12.40
CA ILE A 539 -6.90 -22.03 13.65
C ILE A 539 -6.40 -21.14 14.77
N SER A 540 -7.27 -20.30 15.32
CA SER A 540 -6.93 -19.52 16.50
C SER A 540 -7.41 -20.18 17.80
N LEU A 541 -6.76 -19.82 18.90
CA LEU A 541 -7.01 -20.40 20.21
C LEU A 541 -7.14 -19.32 21.28
N ILE A 542 -8.19 -19.42 22.11
CA ILE A 542 -8.35 -18.67 23.36
C ILE A 542 -7.51 -19.38 24.42
N THR A 543 -6.38 -18.79 24.78
CA THR A 543 -5.37 -19.53 25.55
C THR A 543 -5.80 -19.82 26.99
N SER A 544 -6.63 -18.99 27.61
CA SER A 544 -7.21 -19.27 28.94
C SER A 544 -8.13 -20.47 28.96
N SER A 545 -8.78 -20.84 27.86
CA SER A 545 -9.59 -22.05 27.76
C SER A 545 -8.73 -23.34 27.82
N LEU A 546 -7.46 -23.24 27.48
CA LEU A 546 -6.53 -24.37 27.35
C LEU A 546 -5.53 -24.45 28.50
N ALA A 547 -5.15 -23.31 29.08
CA ALA A 547 -4.07 -23.18 30.04
C ALA A 547 -4.40 -23.90 31.39
N PRO A 548 -3.35 -24.48 32.05
CA PRO A 548 -3.54 -25.14 33.36
C PRO A 548 -4.06 -24.24 34.47
N ASP A 549 -3.78 -22.94 34.38
CA ASP A 549 -4.21 -21.87 35.29
C ASP A 549 -5.39 -21.05 34.72
N GLY A 550 -5.98 -21.52 33.64
CA GLY A 550 -7.10 -20.86 32.98
C GLY A 550 -8.49 -21.34 33.45
N LEU A 551 -9.43 -21.40 32.49
CA LEU A 551 -10.85 -21.66 32.77
C LEU A 551 -11.13 -23.12 33.14
N TYR A 552 -10.40 -24.07 32.55
CA TYR A 552 -10.66 -25.50 32.70
C TYR A 552 -9.43 -26.28 33.18
N PRO A 553 -8.87 -25.99 34.38
CA PRO A 553 -7.63 -26.60 34.86
C PRO A 553 -7.63 -28.13 34.82
N LYS A 554 -8.77 -28.74 35.14
CA LYS A 554 -8.92 -30.22 35.17
C LYS A 554 -8.94 -30.85 33.76
N LYS A 555 -9.24 -30.07 32.73
CA LYS A 555 -9.29 -30.52 31.32
C LYS A 555 -8.09 -30.03 30.50
N SER A 556 -7.24 -29.18 31.06
CA SER A 556 -6.16 -28.53 30.36
C SER A 556 -5.31 -29.51 29.57
N ALA A 557 -4.84 -30.59 30.19
CA ALA A 557 -4.00 -31.58 29.50
C ALA A 557 -4.71 -32.26 28.30
N GLN A 558 -6.01 -32.50 28.38
CA GLN A 558 -6.81 -33.01 27.27
C GLN A 558 -6.95 -31.97 26.16
N LEU A 559 -7.32 -30.73 26.54
CA LEU A 559 -7.56 -29.64 25.57
C LEU A 559 -6.27 -29.25 24.83
N GLU A 560 -5.15 -29.13 25.57
CA GLU A 560 -3.83 -28.92 24.94
C GLU A 560 -3.46 -30.10 24.02
N GLY A 561 -3.77 -31.34 24.38
CA GLY A 561 -3.52 -32.51 23.55
C GLY A 561 -4.29 -32.46 22.22
N ILE A 562 -5.56 -32.06 22.26
CA ILE A 562 -6.39 -31.85 21.05
C ILE A 562 -5.82 -30.72 20.21
N ALA A 563 -5.50 -29.58 20.84
CA ALA A 563 -4.91 -28.43 20.15
C ALA A 563 -3.59 -28.80 19.42
N ARG A 564 -2.68 -29.51 20.12
CA ARG A 564 -1.45 -30.03 19.49
C ARG A 564 -1.75 -30.96 18.31
N GLY A 565 -2.76 -31.81 18.42
CA GLY A 565 -3.17 -32.70 17.35
C GLY A 565 -3.72 -31.97 16.11
N ILE A 566 -4.43 -30.86 16.30
CA ILE A 566 -4.91 -29.99 15.21
C ILE A 566 -3.75 -29.22 14.58
N LEU A 567 -2.92 -28.57 15.41
CA LEU A 567 -1.80 -27.75 14.92
C LEU A 567 -0.67 -28.56 14.24
N ALA A 568 -0.62 -29.87 14.50
CA ALA A 568 0.30 -30.79 13.83
C ALA A 568 -0.11 -31.10 12.37
N LEU A 569 -1.37 -30.86 11.98
CA LEU A 569 -1.83 -31.10 10.60
C LEU A 569 -1.03 -30.24 9.61
N PRO A 570 -0.54 -30.79 8.50
CA PRO A 570 0.29 -30.04 7.52
C PRO A 570 -0.41 -28.82 6.93
N TRP A 571 -1.72 -28.86 6.75
CA TRP A 571 -2.55 -27.81 6.16
C TRP A 571 -3.14 -26.83 7.20
N VAL A 572 -2.72 -26.91 8.45
CA VAL A 572 -3.16 -26.01 9.51
C VAL A 572 -2.03 -25.08 9.92
N GLU A 573 -2.28 -23.78 9.94
CA GLU A 573 -1.46 -22.79 10.64
C GLU A 573 -2.16 -22.35 11.95
N GLY A 574 -1.39 -22.02 12.97
CA GLY A 574 -1.91 -21.56 14.27
C GLY A 574 -2.05 -20.04 14.33
N ALA A 575 -2.98 -19.57 15.15
CA ALA A 575 -3.18 -18.18 15.50
C ALA A 575 -3.55 -18.03 16.99
N SER A 576 -3.36 -16.85 17.54
CA SER A 576 -3.92 -16.49 18.86
C SER A 576 -5.29 -15.85 18.68
N HIS A 577 -6.22 -16.25 19.55
CA HIS A 577 -7.50 -15.56 19.78
C HIS A 577 -7.50 -14.94 21.17
N SER A 578 -6.42 -14.28 21.54
CA SER A 578 -6.12 -13.66 22.82
C SER A 578 -6.02 -14.65 24.01
N PHE A 579 -5.81 -14.10 25.20
CA PHE A 579 -5.82 -14.87 26.44
C PHE A 579 -7.25 -15.04 26.99
N SER A 580 -7.95 -13.93 27.26
CA SER A 580 -9.25 -13.94 27.95
C SER A 580 -10.44 -13.64 27.04
N HIS A 581 -10.24 -13.54 25.72
CA HIS A 581 -11.29 -13.18 24.76
C HIS A 581 -12.03 -11.89 25.16
N PRO A 582 -11.32 -10.73 25.27
CA PRO A 582 -11.97 -9.47 25.62
C PRO A 582 -12.95 -9.03 24.52
N PHE A 583 -14.13 -8.59 24.92
CA PHE A 583 -15.07 -8.00 23.97
C PHE A 583 -14.59 -6.61 23.48
N ARG A 584 -14.01 -5.81 24.40
CA ARG A 584 -13.46 -4.48 24.10
C ARG A 584 -11.95 -4.45 24.33
N TRP A 585 -11.25 -3.72 23.48
CA TRP A 585 -9.78 -3.66 23.47
C TRP A 585 -9.19 -2.40 24.09
N LYS A 586 -10.00 -1.63 24.85
CA LYS A 586 -9.56 -0.43 25.57
C LYS A 586 -9.64 -0.69 27.07
N PRO A 587 -8.54 -0.45 27.84
CA PRO A 587 -8.51 -0.74 29.28
C PRO A 587 -9.54 0.05 30.11
N ASP A 588 -9.85 1.28 29.71
CA ASP A 588 -10.78 2.19 30.36
C ASP A 588 -12.26 1.88 30.10
N GLN A 589 -12.53 1.01 29.14
CA GLN A 589 -13.87 0.57 28.76
C GLN A 589 -14.19 -0.84 29.26
N SER A 590 -13.29 -1.43 30.08
CA SER A 590 -13.52 -2.72 30.69
C SER A 590 -14.75 -2.64 31.63
N ASP A 591 -15.83 -3.28 31.23
CA ASP A 591 -16.96 -3.73 32.09
C ASP A 591 -17.79 -2.71 32.88
N THR A 592 -17.85 -1.43 32.51
CA THR A 592 -18.79 -0.53 33.15
C THR A 592 -20.10 -0.42 32.36
N GLY A 593 -21.05 -1.31 32.62
CA GLY A 593 -22.46 -0.95 32.64
C GLY A 593 -23.34 -1.29 31.46
N ILE A 594 -22.99 -2.22 30.56
CA ILE A 594 -23.99 -2.82 29.65
C ILE A 594 -24.03 -4.32 29.90
N GLU A 595 -25.00 -4.74 30.68
CA GLU A 595 -25.21 -6.17 31.05
C GLU A 595 -25.37 -7.11 29.85
N ALA A 596 -25.76 -6.58 28.68
CA ALA A 596 -25.93 -7.38 27.46
C ALA A 596 -24.60 -7.76 26.76
N GLU A 597 -23.49 -7.06 27.01
CA GLU A 597 -22.19 -7.36 26.38
C GLU A 597 -21.25 -8.17 27.30
N SER A 598 -21.54 -8.31 28.57
CA SER A 598 -20.68 -8.99 29.56
C SER A 598 -20.52 -10.49 29.31
N TRP A 599 -21.43 -11.13 28.59
CA TRP A 599 -21.36 -12.56 28.28
C TRP A 599 -20.34 -12.92 27.19
N HIS A 600 -19.85 -11.94 26.41
CA HIS A 600 -18.82 -12.15 25.40
C HIS A 600 -17.40 -12.08 25.96
N THR A 601 -17.20 -11.47 27.13
CA THR A 601 -15.89 -11.44 27.80
C THR A 601 -15.78 -12.62 28.76
N VAL A 602 -14.76 -13.44 28.54
CA VAL A 602 -14.55 -14.63 29.40
C VAL A 602 -13.89 -14.22 30.70
N LYS A 603 -14.55 -14.47 31.84
CA LYS A 603 -14.01 -14.15 33.16
C LYS A 603 -13.02 -15.23 33.60
N VAL A 604 -11.75 -14.94 33.49
CA VAL A 604 -10.67 -15.84 33.94
C VAL A 604 -10.39 -15.59 35.44
N PRO A 605 -10.38 -16.63 36.29
CA PRO A 605 -10.10 -16.49 37.73
C PRO A 605 -8.72 -15.84 37.96
N ASN A 606 -8.66 -14.88 38.89
CA ASN A 606 -7.42 -14.15 39.27
C ASN A 606 -6.72 -13.41 38.14
N TYR A 607 -7.41 -13.09 37.06
CA TYR A 607 -6.88 -12.35 35.95
C TYR A 607 -7.51 -10.95 35.89
N THR A 608 -6.65 -9.95 35.63
CA THR A 608 -7.05 -8.58 35.28
C THR A 608 -6.57 -8.31 33.87
N PHE A 609 -7.42 -7.70 33.04
CA PHE A 609 -7.12 -7.38 31.64
C PHE A 609 -5.78 -6.66 31.47
N ASN A 610 -4.93 -7.21 30.61
CA ASN A 610 -3.61 -6.70 30.33
C ASN A 610 -3.26 -6.96 28.85
N LEU A 611 -3.06 -5.90 28.08
CA LEU A 611 -2.82 -5.99 26.64
C LEU A 611 -1.63 -6.87 26.27
N ASP A 612 -0.55 -6.85 27.05
CA ASP A 612 0.62 -7.68 26.76
C ASP A 612 0.33 -9.16 27.00
N ALA A 613 -0.40 -9.50 28.07
CA ALA A 613 -0.85 -10.86 28.31
C ALA A 613 -1.83 -11.36 27.23
N GLU A 614 -2.73 -10.49 26.78
CA GLU A 614 -3.68 -10.82 25.72
C GLU A 614 -2.98 -11.10 24.38
N ILE A 615 -1.94 -10.35 24.03
CA ILE A 615 -1.29 -10.40 22.72
C ILE A 615 -0.01 -11.24 22.78
N SER A 616 1.07 -10.71 23.35
CA SER A 616 2.39 -11.38 23.40
C SER A 616 2.32 -12.66 24.23
N GLY A 617 1.65 -12.60 25.40
CA GLY A 617 1.51 -13.73 26.31
C GLY A 617 0.79 -14.92 25.65
N SER A 618 -0.32 -14.66 24.97
CA SER A 618 -1.08 -15.70 24.28
C SER A 618 -0.33 -16.31 23.11
N LEU A 619 0.36 -15.50 22.30
CA LEU A 619 1.22 -15.99 21.21
C LEU A 619 2.37 -16.87 21.73
N ASN A 620 3.01 -16.44 22.81
CA ASN A 620 4.11 -17.20 23.44
C ASN A 620 3.60 -18.54 23.99
N TYR A 621 2.45 -18.54 24.70
CA TYR A 621 1.84 -19.79 25.18
C TYR A 621 1.61 -20.79 24.05
N ILE A 622 1.04 -20.36 22.92
CA ILE A 622 0.79 -21.23 21.77
C ILE A 622 2.10 -21.75 21.19
N ASN A 623 3.09 -20.89 21.00
CA ASN A 623 4.38 -21.26 20.40
C ASN A 623 5.20 -22.21 21.27
N GLU A 624 5.17 -22.04 22.59
CA GLU A 624 5.99 -22.81 23.51
C GLU A 624 5.35 -24.15 23.91
N ARG A 625 4.00 -24.21 23.97
CA ARG A 625 3.29 -25.37 24.52
C ARG A 625 2.51 -26.19 23.49
N LEU A 626 2.05 -25.56 22.41
CA LEU A 626 1.09 -26.17 21.50
C LEU A 626 1.63 -26.44 20.10
N MET A 627 2.53 -25.57 19.59
CA MET A 627 3.06 -25.72 18.25
C MET A 627 4.03 -26.91 18.16
N PRO A 628 3.95 -27.71 17.09
CA PRO A 628 4.92 -28.76 16.84
C PRO A 628 6.28 -28.19 16.42
N PRO A 629 7.39 -28.94 16.62
CA PRO A 629 8.71 -28.51 16.16
C PRO A 629 8.71 -28.10 14.70
N GLY A 630 9.34 -26.95 14.41
CA GLY A 630 9.46 -26.41 13.04
C GLY A 630 8.25 -25.58 12.57
N LYS A 631 7.17 -25.52 13.34
CA LYS A 631 6.09 -24.57 13.12
C LYS A 631 6.08 -23.47 14.20
N ARG A 632 5.70 -22.28 13.79
CA ARG A 632 5.49 -21.15 14.70
C ARG A 632 4.31 -20.32 14.21
N THR A 633 3.47 -19.83 15.13
CA THR A 633 2.45 -18.85 14.83
C THR A 633 2.93 -17.43 15.11
N ARG A 634 2.51 -16.51 14.26
CA ARG A 634 2.60 -15.06 14.44
C ARG A 634 1.32 -14.36 13.98
N ILE A 635 0.18 -15.05 14.07
CA ILE A 635 -1.11 -14.50 13.66
C ILE A 635 -1.93 -14.21 14.91
N PHE A 636 -2.56 -13.04 14.91
CA PHE A 636 -3.47 -12.61 15.95
C PHE A 636 -4.84 -12.29 15.33
N GLN A 637 -5.88 -12.99 15.80
CA GLN A 637 -7.27 -12.79 15.39
C GLN A 637 -8.00 -12.01 16.49
N TRP A 638 -8.41 -10.76 16.17
CA TRP A 638 -9.09 -9.89 17.13
C TRP A 638 -10.41 -10.48 17.58
N THR A 639 -10.71 -10.36 18.88
CA THR A 639 -11.91 -10.91 19.53
C THR A 639 -13.00 -9.86 19.73
N GLY A 640 -14.20 -10.30 20.08
CA GLY A 640 -15.32 -9.47 20.47
C GLY A 640 -15.76 -8.50 19.38
N ASN A 641 -15.74 -7.19 19.65
CA ASN A 641 -16.10 -6.18 18.66
C ASN A 641 -15.04 -5.96 17.56
N CYS A 642 -13.88 -6.60 17.68
CA CYS A 642 -12.76 -6.48 16.75
C CYS A 642 -12.31 -5.02 16.47
N LEU A 643 -12.38 -4.15 17.48
CA LEU A 643 -11.99 -2.74 17.39
C LEU A 643 -10.77 -2.45 18.30
N PRO A 644 -9.58 -2.96 17.95
CA PRO A 644 -8.37 -2.65 18.71
C PRO A 644 -8.05 -1.16 18.65
N GLY A 645 -7.60 -0.60 19.77
CA GLY A 645 -7.01 0.73 19.79
C GLY A 645 -5.61 0.76 19.19
N GLU A 646 -5.03 1.95 19.07
CA GLU A 646 -3.67 2.12 18.56
C GLU A 646 -2.63 1.37 19.40
N ASP A 647 -2.79 1.36 20.73
CA ASP A 647 -1.86 0.65 21.64
C ASP A 647 -1.89 -0.88 21.45
N ALA A 648 -3.08 -1.46 21.26
CA ALA A 648 -3.19 -2.89 21.00
C ALA A 648 -2.55 -3.28 19.66
N LEU A 649 -2.79 -2.48 18.60
CA LEU A 649 -2.13 -2.69 17.32
C LEU A 649 -0.62 -2.54 17.43
N ARG A 650 -0.13 -1.50 18.11
CA ARG A 650 1.31 -1.29 18.34
C ARG A 650 1.95 -2.51 18.99
N LEU A 651 1.34 -3.07 20.03
CA LEU A 651 1.84 -4.27 20.71
C LEU A 651 1.84 -5.49 19.78
N ALA A 652 0.78 -5.67 18.97
CA ALA A 652 0.75 -6.75 17.98
C ALA A 652 1.90 -6.63 16.97
N TYR A 653 2.16 -5.43 16.44
CA TYR A 653 3.30 -5.19 15.54
C TYR A 653 4.65 -5.36 16.24
N GLN A 654 4.80 -4.96 17.50
CA GLN A 654 6.01 -5.19 18.29
C GLN A 654 6.28 -6.67 18.56
N ALA A 655 5.22 -7.48 18.67
CA ALA A 655 5.30 -8.93 18.76
C ALA A 655 5.52 -9.64 17.41
N ASP A 656 5.77 -8.91 16.33
CA ASP A 656 5.82 -9.42 14.93
C ASP A 656 4.56 -10.20 14.55
N ALA A 657 3.40 -9.78 15.06
CA ALA A 657 2.13 -10.44 14.80
C ALA A 657 1.42 -9.84 13.58
N LEU A 658 1.06 -10.70 12.64
CA LEU A 658 0.07 -10.43 11.61
C LEU A 658 -1.31 -10.41 12.26
N ASN A 659 -2.17 -9.43 11.93
CA ASN A 659 -3.45 -9.29 12.59
C ASN A 659 -4.62 -9.27 11.59
N ILE A 660 -5.76 -9.85 12.01
CA ILE A 660 -6.98 -9.93 11.20
C ILE A 660 -8.21 -9.95 12.13
N ASN A 661 -9.37 -9.87 11.55
CA ASN A 661 -10.73 -9.76 12.04
C ASN A 661 -11.23 -8.32 12.11
N GLY A 662 -12.53 -8.17 12.17
CA GLY A 662 -13.25 -6.93 11.94
C GLY A 662 -13.73 -6.78 10.51
N GLY A 663 -14.30 -5.64 10.20
CA GLY A 663 -15.02 -5.41 8.94
C GLY A 663 -16.45 -5.99 9.02
N SER A 664 -17.29 -5.59 8.04
CA SER A 664 -18.72 -5.91 8.06
C SER A 664 -19.25 -6.38 6.70
N THR A 665 -18.44 -7.15 5.94
CA THR A 665 -18.90 -7.64 4.63
C THR A 665 -20.01 -8.68 4.79
N LEU A 666 -21.24 -8.31 4.38
CA LEU A 666 -22.46 -9.13 4.49
C LEU A 666 -23.43 -8.91 3.33
N ILE A 667 -22.95 -8.64 2.13
CA ILE A 667 -23.82 -8.47 0.95
C ILE A 667 -24.57 -9.78 0.65
N SER A 668 -25.87 -9.66 0.43
CA SER A 668 -26.77 -10.81 0.18
C SER A 668 -27.86 -10.43 -0.78
N THR A 669 -28.62 -11.42 -1.27
CA THR A 669 -29.79 -11.19 -2.15
C THR A 669 -30.89 -10.37 -1.48
N SER A 670 -30.98 -10.42 -0.15
CA SER A 670 -31.93 -9.61 0.62
C SER A 670 -31.42 -8.18 0.94
N ASN A 671 -30.12 -7.93 0.79
CA ASN A 671 -29.48 -6.62 0.96
C ASN A 671 -28.37 -6.47 -0.07
N LEU A 672 -28.80 -6.14 -1.30
CA LEU A 672 -27.95 -6.09 -2.49
C LEU A 672 -27.38 -4.69 -2.68
N THR A 673 -26.44 -4.30 -1.82
CA THR A 673 -25.73 -3.02 -1.91
C THR A 673 -24.25 -3.17 -1.59
N VAL A 674 -23.39 -2.45 -2.31
CA VAL A 674 -21.94 -2.47 -2.06
C VAL A 674 -21.55 -1.72 -0.76
N THR A 675 -22.49 -1.04 -0.12
CA THR A 675 -22.28 -0.52 1.25
C THR A 675 -22.07 -1.63 2.29
N GLU A 676 -22.55 -2.85 1.98
CA GLU A 676 -22.37 -4.06 2.77
C GLU A 676 -21.03 -4.78 2.50
N VAL A 677 -20.10 -4.12 1.79
CA VAL A 677 -18.77 -4.65 1.53
C VAL A 677 -17.74 -3.77 2.23
N ALA A 678 -17.11 -4.30 3.28
CA ALA A 678 -16.10 -3.58 4.05
C ALA A 678 -14.83 -3.30 3.24
N PRO A 679 -14.02 -2.29 3.57
CA PRO A 679 -12.69 -2.06 3.00
C PRO A 679 -11.69 -3.18 3.35
N LEU A 680 -10.43 -3.02 2.92
CA LEU A 680 -9.34 -3.97 3.26
C LEU A 680 -8.96 -3.92 4.75
N GLY A 681 -9.22 -2.82 5.41
CA GLY A 681 -8.87 -2.62 6.80
C GLY A 681 -9.02 -1.16 7.22
N ILE A 682 -8.42 -0.82 8.36
CA ILE A 682 -8.40 0.54 8.91
C ILE A 682 -7.03 0.88 9.49
N SER A 683 -6.57 2.12 9.26
CA SER A 683 -5.38 2.66 9.91
C SER A 683 -5.71 3.28 11.26
N ARG A 684 -4.90 3.00 12.29
CA ARG A 684 -4.95 3.66 13.61
C ARG A 684 -3.54 4.15 13.93
N GLY A 685 -3.33 5.45 13.78
CA GLY A 685 -1.98 5.99 13.73
C GLY A 685 -1.17 5.37 12.58
N PRO A 686 0.09 4.92 12.84
CA PRO A 686 0.93 4.28 11.82
C PRO A 686 0.60 2.79 11.59
N TRP A 687 -0.30 2.20 12.38
CA TRP A 687 -0.62 0.78 12.37
C TRP A 687 -1.86 0.47 11.54
N PHE A 688 -1.91 -0.72 10.95
CA PHE A 688 -3.01 -1.14 10.11
C PHE A 688 -3.65 -2.44 10.62
N GLN A 689 -4.96 -2.39 10.87
CA GLN A 689 -5.78 -3.56 11.12
C GLN A 689 -6.30 -4.10 9.80
N VAL A 690 -6.03 -5.36 9.49
CA VAL A 690 -6.58 -6.05 8.32
C VAL A 690 -7.96 -6.60 8.67
N PHE A 691 -8.94 -6.37 7.80
CA PHE A 691 -10.28 -6.91 7.98
C PHE A 691 -10.43 -8.29 7.34
N ALA A 692 -11.23 -9.13 7.98
CA ALA A 692 -11.70 -10.36 7.39
C ALA A 692 -12.49 -10.06 6.09
N PRO A 693 -12.32 -10.86 5.03
CA PRO A 693 -13.02 -10.62 3.76
C PRO A 693 -14.54 -10.59 3.87
N ASN A 694 -15.11 -11.34 4.81
CA ASN A 694 -16.54 -11.43 5.09
C ASN A 694 -16.79 -11.76 6.56
N GLN A 695 -18.05 -11.66 6.97
CA GLN A 695 -18.51 -12.02 8.30
C GLN A 695 -18.53 -13.54 8.51
N ASN A 696 -18.52 -13.94 9.79
CA ASN A 696 -18.63 -15.33 10.25
C ASN A 696 -20.11 -15.79 10.35
N GLU A 697 -20.34 -17.00 10.83
CA GLU A 697 -21.67 -17.61 10.93
C GLU A 697 -22.61 -16.91 11.90
N ASN A 698 -22.10 -16.12 12.87
CA ASN A 698 -22.94 -15.44 13.85
C ASN A 698 -23.99 -14.53 13.20
N VAL A 699 -23.60 -13.78 12.18
CA VAL A 699 -24.55 -12.89 11.48
C VAL A 699 -25.64 -13.65 10.69
N TYR A 700 -25.37 -14.90 10.32
CA TYR A 700 -26.32 -15.74 9.59
C TYR A 700 -27.19 -16.61 10.51
N THR A 701 -26.85 -16.71 11.79
CA THR A 701 -27.49 -17.54 12.80
C THR A 701 -28.14 -16.72 13.91
N ASN A 702 -28.38 -15.42 13.65
CA ASN A 702 -28.92 -14.49 14.64
C ASN A 702 -28.14 -14.55 15.98
N LEU A 703 -26.83 -14.30 15.91
CA LEU A 703 -25.90 -14.40 17.06
C LEU A 703 -25.97 -15.75 17.77
N TRP A 704 -26.00 -16.84 16.99
CA TRP A 704 -26.07 -18.21 17.50
C TRP A 704 -27.35 -18.54 18.34
N SER A 705 -28.44 -17.82 18.10
CA SER A 705 -29.72 -18.05 18.79
C SER A 705 -30.75 -18.82 17.97
N GLY A 706 -30.55 -18.93 16.63
CA GLY A 706 -31.49 -19.68 15.79
C GLY A 706 -30.98 -19.83 14.35
N ASN A 707 -31.72 -20.59 13.53
CA ASN A 707 -31.37 -20.87 12.15
C ASN A 707 -29.92 -21.35 11.97
N PHE A 708 -29.50 -22.34 12.74
CA PHE A 708 -28.11 -22.84 12.74
C PHE A 708 -27.61 -23.33 11.38
N TYR A 709 -28.50 -23.58 10.42
CA TYR A 709 -28.17 -23.81 9.00
C TYR A 709 -27.88 -22.54 8.22
N GLY A 710 -28.07 -21.36 8.82
CA GLY A 710 -28.05 -20.05 8.15
C GLY A 710 -26.74 -19.74 7.45
N TYR A 711 -25.61 -20.25 7.94
CA TYR A 711 -24.30 -20.05 7.34
C TYR A 711 -24.21 -20.53 5.90
N SER A 712 -25.09 -21.42 5.43
CA SER A 712 -25.15 -21.79 4.01
C SER A 712 -25.39 -20.59 3.08
N ARG A 713 -25.90 -19.46 3.59
CA ARG A 713 -26.11 -18.22 2.84
C ARG A 713 -24.81 -17.46 2.55
N ILE A 714 -23.69 -17.83 3.16
CA ILE A 714 -22.38 -17.23 2.85
C ILE A 714 -22.04 -17.35 1.35
N ILE A 715 -22.59 -18.37 0.67
CA ILE A 715 -22.40 -18.59 -0.78
C ILE A 715 -22.96 -17.41 -1.60
N GLU A 716 -24.05 -16.76 -1.14
CA GLU A 716 -24.60 -15.55 -1.76
C GLU A 716 -23.54 -14.44 -1.72
N THR A 717 -22.90 -14.21 -0.56
CA THR A 717 -21.83 -13.23 -0.36
C THR A 717 -20.64 -13.54 -1.27
N PHE A 718 -20.25 -14.81 -1.39
CA PHE A 718 -19.18 -15.21 -2.30
C PHE A 718 -19.50 -14.88 -3.75
N GLN A 719 -20.71 -15.17 -4.22
CA GLN A 719 -21.12 -14.88 -5.59
C GLN A 719 -21.22 -13.37 -5.86
N LEU A 720 -21.85 -12.61 -4.95
CA LEU A 720 -22.07 -11.17 -5.09
C LEU A 720 -20.79 -10.35 -4.96
N THR A 721 -19.76 -10.88 -4.31
CA THR A 721 -18.44 -10.24 -4.25
C THR A 721 -17.49 -10.68 -5.37
N ASP A 722 -17.95 -11.48 -6.34
CA ASP A 722 -17.21 -11.82 -7.56
C ASP A 722 -17.78 -11.14 -8.81
N SER A 723 -19.10 -10.97 -8.86
CA SER A 723 -19.78 -10.40 -10.03
C SER A 723 -20.76 -9.31 -9.61
N PRO A 724 -20.85 -8.17 -10.32
CA PRO A 724 -20.11 -7.82 -11.54
C PRO A 724 -18.65 -7.39 -11.32
N ARG A 725 -18.23 -7.21 -10.05
CA ARG A 725 -16.86 -6.83 -9.68
C ARG A 725 -16.32 -7.82 -8.67
N ARG A 726 -15.08 -8.30 -8.86
CA ARG A 726 -14.38 -9.10 -7.86
C ARG A 726 -13.89 -8.16 -6.75
N LEU A 727 -14.61 -8.10 -5.64
CA LEU A 727 -14.37 -7.20 -4.51
C LEU A 727 -13.64 -7.88 -3.35
N LYS A 728 -13.88 -9.19 -3.15
CA LYS A 728 -13.32 -9.96 -2.02
C LYS A 728 -12.90 -11.35 -2.47
N PRO A 729 -11.90 -11.97 -1.80
CA PRO A 729 -11.64 -13.41 -1.91
C PRO A 729 -12.80 -14.22 -1.31
N VAL A 730 -12.79 -15.54 -1.52
CA VAL A 730 -13.63 -16.49 -0.79
C VAL A 730 -12.96 -16.75 0.56
N ASN A 731 -13.68 -16.55 1.65
CA ASN A 731 -13.17 -16.78 3.00
C ASN A 731 -14.19 -17.53 3.84
N ILE A 732 -13.92 -18.79 4.18
CA ILE A 732 -14.78 -19.59 5.04
C ILE A 732 -14.39 -19.31 6.49
N TYR A 733 -15.13 -18.39 7.12
CA TYR A 733 -14.85 -17.85 8.45
C TYR A 733 -15.92 -18.29 9.46
N TYR A 734 -15.52 -18.96 10.56
CA TYR A 734 -16.42 -19.53 11.53
C TYR A 734 -15.71 -19.84 12.86
N HIS A 735 -16.48 -20.32 13.87
CA HIS A 735 -15.99 -20.70 15.18
C HIS A 735 -16.08 -22.22 15.41
N PHE A 736 -15.38 -22.75 16.40
CA PHE A 736 -15.43 -24.18 16.73
C PHE A 736 -16.84 -24.65 17.11
N TYR A 737 -17.65 -23.82 17.75
CA TYR A 737 -19.00 -24.21 18.12
C TYR A 737 -19.90 -24.50 16.88
N SER A 738 -19.53 -24.14 15.67
CA SER A 738 -20.21 -24.58 14.45
C SER A 738 -20.27 -26.10 14.32
N ALA A 739 -19.36 -26.81 14.97
CA ALA A 739 -19.37 -28.27 15.01
C ALA A 739 -20.20 -28.84 16.18
N THR A 740 -20.95 -28.03 16.93
CA THR A 740 -21.81 -28.52 18.05
C THR A 740 -23.20 -28.90 17.61
N LYS A 741 -23.71 -28.35 16.51
CA LYS A 741 -25.04 -28.63 15.96
C LYS A 741 -24.95 -29.23 14.57
N GLU A 742 -25.69 -30.32 14.34
CA GLU A 742 -25.66 -31.01 13.04
C GLU A 742 -26.07 -30.10 11.86
N ALA A 743 -27.07 -29.23 12.06
CA ALA A 743 -27.50 -28.26 11.07
C ALA A 743 -26.39 -27.26 10.68
N SER A 744 -25.64 -26.78 11.66
CA SER A 744 -24.53 -25.86 11.43
C SER A 744 -23.36 -26.55 10.74
N LEU A 745 -23.00 -27.75 11.20
CA LEU A 745 -21.93 -28.54 10.58
C LEU A 745 -22.25 -28.87 9.11
N ASN A 746 -23.52 -29.16 8.79
CA ASN A 746 -23.96 -29.38 7.42
C ASN A 746 -23.96 -28.08 6.59
N ALA A 747 -24.28 -26.92 7.17
CA ALA A 747 -24.14 -25.63 6.50
C ALA A 747 -22.68 -25.32 6.19
N LEU A 748 -21.77 -25.60 7.11
CA LEU A 748 -20.34 -25.45 6.94
C LEU A 748 -19.83 -26.37 5.83
N ARG A 749 -20.22 -27.65 5.80
CA ARG A 749 -19.88 -28.58 4.72
C ARG A 749 -20.35 -28.08 3.36
N ARG A 750 -21.55 -27.49 3.25
CA ARG A 750 -22.04 -26.90 2.00
C ARG A 750 -21.16 -25.77 1.51
N ALA A 751 -20.68 -24.89 2.43
CA ALA A 751 -19.76 -23.81 2.07
C ALA A 751 -18.43 -24.35 1.52
N TYR A 752 -17.84 -25.36 2.18
CA TYR A 752 -16.62 -26.00 1.69
C TYR A 752 -16.86 -26.77 0.38
N ASP A 753 -17.93 -27.58 0.26
CA ASP A 753 -18.24 -28.34 -0.96
C ASP A 753 -18.44 -27.39 -2.16
N TRP A 754 -19.12 -26.23 -1.94
CA TRP A 754 -19.25 -25.19 -2.97
C TRP A 754 -17.89 -24.61 -3.38
N ALA A 755 -17.05 -24.26 -2.39
CA ALA A 755 -15.73 -23.68 -2.65
C ALA A 755 -14.83 -24.65 -3.42
N MET A 756 -14.84 -25.94 -3.03
CA MET A 756 -14.04 -26.99 -3.71
C MET A 756 -14.52 -27.28 -5.14
N ALA A 757 -15.74 -26.92 -5.48
CA ALA A 757 -16.26 -27.03 -6.85
C ALA A 757 -15.89 -25.84 -7.76
N GLN A 758 -15.30 -24.77 -7.20
CA GLN A 758 -14.88 -23.58 -7.96
C GLN A 758 -13.38 -23.64 -8.30
N PRO A 759 -12.95 -22.98 -9.39
CA PRO A 759 -11.53 -22.80 -9.70
C PRO A 759 -10.92 -21.71 -8.79
N LEU A 760 -10.50 -22.09 -7.61
CA LEU A 760 -9.96 -21.18 -6.60
C LEU A 760 -8.48 -21.45 -6.31
N PHE A 761 -7.78 -20.43 -5.84
CA PHE A 761 -6.39 -20.50 -5.39
C PHE A 761 -6.37 -20.56 -3.85
N SER A 762 -6.03 -21.71 -3.30
CA SER A 762 -6.02 -21.91 -1.84
C SER A 762 -4.78 -21.30 -1.19
N ILE A 763 -4.98 -20.48 -0.15
CA ILE A 763 -3.91 -19.81 0.62
C ILE A 763 -4.18 -19.88 2.13
N TYR A 764 -3.15 -19.67 2.92
CA TYR A 764 -3.28 -19.39 4.34
C TYR A 764 -3.75 -17.95 4.61
N THR A 765 -4.38 -17.72 5.77
CA THR A 765 -4.81 -16.38 6.19
C THR A 765 -3.61 -15.44 6.36
N SER A 766 -2.47 -15.93 6.85
CA SER A 766 -1.23 -15.16 6.91
C SER A 766 -0.83 -14.57 5.56
N GLU A 767 -0.98 -15.34 4.48
CA GLU A 767 -0.64 -14.88 3.13
C GLU A 767 -1.61 -13.82 2.62
N TYR A 768 -2.91 -13.94 2.96
CA TYR A 768 -3.89 -12.90 2.67
C TYR A 768 -3.56 -11.59 3.41
N ILE A 769 -3.24 -11.67 4.71
CA ILE A 769 -2.83 -10.50 5.50
C ILE A 769 -1.61 -9.83 4.85
N GLU A 770 -0.59 -10.62 4.50
CA GLU A 770 0.62 -10.10 3.84
C GLU A 770 0.31 -9.44 2.49
N LYS A 771 -0.64 -9.98 1.68
CA LYS A 771 -1.09 -9.36 0.42
C LYS A 771 -1.77 -8.01 0.67
N VAL A 772 -2.62 -7.90 1.69
CA VAL A 772 -3.28 -6.63 2.05
C VAL A 772 -2.27 -5.60 2.54
N LEU A 773 -1.30 -6.01 3.36
CA LEU A 773 -0.22 -5.12 3.81
C LEU A 773 0.65 -4.67 2.62
N ASP A 774 0.90 -5.57 1.68
CA ASP A 774 1.69 -5.28 0.48
C ASP A 774 0.92 -4.39 -0.52
N PHE A 775 -0.41 -4.47 -0.58
CA PHE A 775 -1.24 -3.50 -1.29
C PHE A 775 -0.94 -2.05 -0.85
N ASN A 776 -0.85 -1.81 0.46
CA ASN A 776 -0.54 -0.49 1.00
C ASN A 776 0.91 -0.06 0.72
N ARG A 777 1.83 -1.01 0.52
CA ARG A 777 3.26 -0.77 0.26
C ARG A 777 3.63 -0.78 -1.21
N THR A 778 2.73 -1.24 -2.08
CA THR A 778 2.99 -1.28 -3.53
C THR A 778 3.16 0.11 -4.08
N VAL A 779 4.25 0.33 -4.79
CA VAL A 779 4.55 1.57 -5.50
C VAL A 779 4.42 1.36 -6.99
N ILE A 780 3.81 2.32 -7.65
CA ILE A 780 3.67 2.37 -9.10
C ILE A 780 4.32 3.65 -9.59
N ALA A 781 5.29 3.54 -10.46
CA ALA A 781 5.94 4.68 -11.07
C ALA A 781 5.82 4.63 -12.59
N ARG A 782 5.55 5.77 -13.21
CA ARG A 782 5.58 5.91 -14.65
C ARG A 782 7.03 5.95 -15.13
N ASP A 783 7.36 5.13 -16.13
CA ASP A 783 8.64 5.08 -16.82
C ASP A 783 8.37 5.14 -18.33
N ASP A 784 8.26 6.36 -18.87
CA ASP A 784 7.82 6.67 -20.24
C ASP A 784 6.44 6.06 -20.57
N ASP A 785 6.39 5.05 -21.43
CA ASP A 785 5.20 4.32 -21.88
C ASP A 785 4.93 3.05 -21.06
N SER A 786 5.66 2.85 -19.97
CA SER A 786 5.55 1.68 -19.10
C SER A 786 5.35 2.09 -17.64
N TRP A 787 5.00 1.11 -16.83
CA TRP A 787 4.86 1.22 -15.39
C TRP A 787 5.89 0.35 -14.69
N LEU A 788 6.68 0.91 -13.79
CA LEU A 788 7.44 0.16 -12.82
C LEU A 788 6.55 -0.09 -11.61
N VAL A 789 6.42 -1.34 -11.20
CA VAL A 789 5.70 -1.77 -9.99
C VAL A 789 6.70 -2.38 -9.04
N ARG A 790 6.75 -1.88 -7.79
CA ARG A 790 7.59 -2.41 -6.71
C ARG A 790 6.78 -2.65 -5.46
N ASN A 791 6.99 -3.81 -4.83
CA ASN A 791 6.40 -4.19 -3.55
C ASN A 791 7.29 -5.22 -2.82
N ASN A 792 6.78 -5.84 -1.75
CA ASN A 792 7.55 -6.85 -1.02
C ASN A 792 7.42 -8.28 -1.59
N GLY A 793 6.82 -8.44 -2.77
CA GLY A 793 6.67 -9.72 -3.47
C GLY A 793 5.55 -10.63 -2.93
N LYS A 794 4.67 -10.09 -2.06
CA LYS A 794 3.52 -10.83 -1.53
C LYS A 794 2.27 -10.64 -2.38
N LEU A 795 2.05 -9.43 -2.89
CA LEU A 795 1.01 -9.14 -3.86
C LEU A 795 1.58 -9.31 -5.26
N ARG A 796 1.08 -10.32 -5.99
CA ARG A 796 1.59 -10.73 -7.31
C ARG A 796 0.55 -10.64 -8.41
N GLU A 797 -0.51 -9.89 -8.18
CA GLU A 797 -1.57 -9.70 -9.17
C GLU A 797 -1.85 -8.22 -9.35
N LEU A 798 -1.95 -7.80 -10.60
CA LEU A 798 -2.40 -6.46 -10.98
C LEU A 798 -3.66 -6.59 -11.83
N ARG A 799 -4.52 -5.61 -11.77
CA ARG A 799 -5.75 -5.53 -12.56
C ARG A 799 -5.73 -4.29 -13.43
N ILE A 800 -6.12 -4.43 -14.71
CA ILE A 800 -6.35 -3.34 -15.65
C ILE A 800 -7.70 -3.52 -16.36
N PRO A 801 -8.33 -2.46 -16.87
CA PRO A 801 -9.46 -2.60 -17.80
C PRO A 801 -9.04 -3.39 -19.05
N ARG A 802 -9.92 -4.26 -19.55
CA ARG A 802 -9.60 -5.08 -20.76
C ARG A 802 -9.29 -4.23 -21.99
N GLU A 803 -9.98 -3.11 -22.14
CA GLU A 803 -9.77 -2.14 -23.23
C GLU A 803 -8.41 -1.46 -23.20
N SER A 804 -7.69 -1.48 -22.08
CA SER A 804 -6.32 -0.92 -21.96
C SER A 804 -5.27 -1.68 -22.78
N GLY A 805 -5.59 -2.87 -23.28
CA GLY A 805 -4.70 -3.70 -24.10
C GLY A 805 -4.11 -4.89 -23.37
N TYR A 806 -3.06 -5.48 -23.94
CA TYR A 806 -2.41 -6.68 -23.44
C TYR A 806 -1.03 -6.36 -22.86
N PRO A 807 -0.54 -7.10 -21.85
CA PRO A 807 0.80 -6.92 -21.34
C PRO A 807 1.85 -7.32 -22.40
N ASP A 808 2.92 -6.54 -22.51
CA ASP A 808 4.10 -6.93 -23.27
C ASP A 808 4.88 -7.99 -22.47
N LEU A 809 4.92 -9.21 -23.00
CA LEU A 809 5.54 -10.37 -22.36
C LEU A 809 7.01 -10.54 -22.75
N THR A 810 7.75 -9.46 -22.76
CA THR A 810 9.20 -9.50 -23.07
C THR A 810 10.04 -10.01 -21.89
N ALA A 811 11.24 -10.48 -22.18
CA ALA A 811 12.21 -10.82 -21.15
C ALA A 811 12.52 -9.58 -20.27
N GLY A 812 12.49 -9.74 -18.96
CA GLY A 812 12.73 -8.66 -17.99
C GLY A 812 11.47 -7.87 -17.56
N SER A 813 10.29 -8.13 -18.14
CA SER A 813 9.04 -7.54 -17.65
C SER A 813 8.60 -8.12 -16.30
N ASN A 814 9.00 -9.34 -15.98
CA ASN A 814 8.55 -10.15 -14.83
C ASN A 814 7.02 -10.34 -14.79
N ILE A 815 6.39 -10.39 -15.98
CA ILE A 815 4.96 -10.72 -16.13
C ILE A 815 4.87 -12.16 -16.63
N ALA A 816 4.34 -13.04 -15.79
CA ALA A 816 4.20 -14.45 -16.09
C ALA A 816 3.07 -14.73 -17.09
N GLY A 817 2.01 -13.94 -17.03
CA GLY A 817 0.87 -14.08 -17.90
C GLY A 817 -0.30 -13.19 -17.54
N PHE A 818 -1.47 -13.55 -18.03
CA PHE A 818 -2.70 -12.79 -17.74
C PHE A 818 -3.94 -13.69 -17.96
N THR A 819 -5.04 -13.26 -17.31
CA THR A 819 -6.38 -13.83 -17.56
C THR A 819 -7.43 -12.73 -17.58
N ASP A 820 -8.51 -12.96 -18.31
CA ASP A 820 -9.64 -12.02 -18.37
C ASP A 820 -10.78 -12.50 -17.47
N ASN A 821 -11.32 -11.59 -16.66
CA ASN A 821 -12.54 -11.83 -15.87
C ASN A 821 -13.40 -10.57 -15.84
N ASN A 822 -14.65 -10.70 -16.27
CA ASN A 822 -15.56 -9.58 -16.47
C ASN A 822 -14.90 -8.50 -17.38
N ASP A 823 -14.97 -7.23 -17.02
CA ASP A 823 -14.40 -6.12 -17.77
C ASP A 823 -12.91 -5.88 -17.47
N ASN A 824 -12.27 -6.77 -16.71
CA ASN A 824 -10.90 -6.62 -16.26
C ASN A 824 -9.99 -7.70 -16.82
N ARG A 825 -8.71 -7.34 -16.96
CA ARG A 825 -7.58 -8.21 -17.21
C ARG A 825 -6.70 -8.24 -15.98
N TYR A 826 -6.41 -9.45 -15.51
CA TYR A 826 -5.53 -9.72 -14.37
C TYR A 826 -4.17 -10.12 -14.89
N LEU A 827 -3.12 -9.41 -14.44
CA LEU A 827 -1.72 -9.61 -14.85
C LEU A 827 -0.99 -10.35 -13.74
N HIS A 828 -0.44 -11.53 -14.05
CA HIS A 828 0.27 -12.37 -13.09
C HIS A 828 1.74 -11.95 -13.03
N LEU A 829 2.22 -11.55 -11.86
CA LEU A 829 3.60 -11.17 -11.65
C LEU A 829 4.45 -12.38 -11.24
N GLY A 830 5.65 -12.46 -11.76
CA GLY A 830 6.66 -13.38 -11.27
C GLY A 830 7.13 -13.01 -9.85
N PRO A 831 7.96 -13.85 -9.23
CA PRO A 831 8.52 -13.59 -7.90
C PRO A 831 9.50 -12.40 -7.91
N GLY A 832 9.81 -11.86 -6.71
CA GLY A 832 10.85 -10.84 -6.52
C GLY A 832 10.34 -9.41 -6.27
N GLY A 833 9.03 -9.15 -6.39
CA GLY A 833 8.43 -7.87 -5.98
C GLY A 833 8.71 -6.68 -6.90
N GLU A 834 9.29 -6.90 -8.08
CA GLU A 834 9.45 -5.89 -9.13
C GLU A 834 8.91 -6.40 -10.47
N ALA A 835 8.14 -5.57 -11.16
CA ALA A 835 7.66 -5.84 -12.52
C ALA A 835 7.60 -4.56 -13.36
N ARG A 836 7.72 -4.72 -14.69
CA ARG A 836 7.53 -3.64 -15.67
C ARG A 836 6.33 -3.96 -16.54
N VAL A 837 5.31 -3.13 -16.46
CA VAL A 837 4.07 -3.27 -17.21
C VAL A 837 4.07 -2.30 -18.38
N ARG A 838 4.22 -2.83 -19.57
CA ARG A 838 3.98 -2.11 -20.84
C ARG A 838 2.77 -2.74 -21.51
N LEU A 839 1.89 -1.93 -22.07
CA LEU A 839 0.67 -2.41 -22.71
C LEU A 839 0.78 -2.27 -24.24
N THR A 840 0.24 -3.26 -24.93
CA THR A 840 0.17 -3.32 -26.40
C THR A 840 -1.24 -3.57 -26.87
N SER A 841 -1.57 -3.17 -28.08
CA SER A 841 -2.86 -3.47 -28.70
C SER A 841 -2.99 -4.90 -29.22
N SER A 842 -1.87 -5.59 -29.41
CA SER A 842 -1.80 -6.92 -30.00
C SER A 842 -1.80 -8.01 -28.93
N VAL A 843 -2.51 -9.10 -29.16
CA VAL A 843 -2.42 -10.32 -28.33
C VAL A 843 -0.99 -10.83 -28.36
N PRO A 844 -0.36 -11.15 -27.20
CA PRO A 844 0.98 -11.68 -27.19
C PRO A 844 1.09 -12.99 -27.96
N ALA A 845 2.10 -13.12 -28.80
CA ALA A 845 2.37 -14.36 -29.56
C ALA A 845 3.12 -15.41 -28.71
N ALA A 846 3.86 -14.97 -27.68
CA ALA A 846 4.59 -15.86 -26.78
C ALA A 846 3.65 -16.65 -25.84
N PRO A 847 4.01 -17.86 -25.43
CA PRO A 847 3.24 -18.59 -24.42
C PRO A 847 3.27 -17.85 -23.07
N TYR A 848 2.21 -17.99 -22.31
CA TYR A 848 2.05 -17.34 -21.02
C TYR A 848 1.20 -18.19 -20.08
N ILE A 849 1.30 -17.96 -18.77
CA ILE A 849 0.44 -18.59 -17.80
C ILE A 849 -0.95 -17.91 -17.90
N GLU A 850 -1.95 -18.66 -18.36
CA GLU A 850 -3.33 -18.21 -18.36
C GLU A 850 -3.89 -18.28 -16.93
N THR A 851 -3.78 -19.45 -16.27
CA THR A 851 -4.13 -19.64 -14.87
C THR A 851 -3.22 -20.67 -14.22
N SER A 852 -3.01 -20.52 -12.90
CA SER A 852 -2.34 -21.54 -12.10
C SER A 852 -2.92 -21.58 -10.69
N GLY A 853 -3.24 -22.80 -10.20
CA GLY A 853 -3.64 -23.04 -8.81
C GLY A 853 -2.47 -23.14 -7.83
N ALA A 854 -1.27 -22.74 -8.25
CA ALA A 854 -0.02 -22.80 -7.47
C ALA A 854 0.77 -21.51 -7.61
N TYR A 855 1.51 -21.14 -6.57
CA TYR A 855 2.49 -20.05 -6.61
C TYR A 855 3.60 -20.32 -7.61
N LEU A 856 4.17 -19.26 -8.15
CA LEU A 856 5.42 -19.29 -8.91
C LEU A 856 6.56 -18.96 -7.93
N ASP A 857 7.30 -19.96 -7.47
CA ASP A 857 8.47 -19.73 -6.61
C ASP A 857 9.69 -19.32 -7.45
N ALA A 858 9.75 -19.73 -8.73
CA ALA A 858 10.67 -19.22 -9.74
C ALA A 858 9.94 -19.12 -11.08
N PHE A 859 10.31 -18.14 -11.89
CA PHE A 859 9.76 -17.94 -13.24
C PHE A 859 10.80 -17.29 -14.15
N GLU A 860 10.99 -17.87 -15.33
CA GLU A 860 11.86 -17.34 -16.36
C GLU A 860 11.23 -17.52 -17.75
N ARG A 861 11.26 -16.45 -18.53
CA ARG A 861 10.87 -16.47 -19.94
C ARG A 861 12.11 -16.60 -20.80
N THR A 862 12.17 -17.66 -21.61
CA THR A 862 13.28 -17.92 -22.54
C THR A 862 12.81 -17.75 -24.00
N PRO A 863 13.72 -17.64 -24.97
CA PRO A 863 13.34 -17.64 -26.38
C PRO A 863 12.57 -18.90 -26.81
N ALA A 864 12.79 -20.02 -26.11
CA ALA A 864 12.17 -21.32 -26.41
C ALA A 864 10.87 -21.58 -25.63
N GLY A 865 10.45 -20.67 -24.73
CA GLY A 865 9.23 -20.85 -23.94
C GLY A 865 9.35 -20.37 -22.49
N LEU A 866 8.89 -21.16 -21.53
CA LEU A 866 8.83 -20.79 -20.10
C LEU A 866 9.54 -21.82 -19.25
N GLN A 867 10.19 -21.39 -18.18
CA GLN A 867 10.69 -22.25 -17.10
C GLN A 867 10.14 -21.73 -15.77
N MET A 868 9.66 -22.63 -14.91
CA MET A 868 9.06 -22.24 -13.65
C MET A 868 9.18 -23.32 -12.57
N ILE A 869 9.17 -22.91 -11.32
CA ILE A 869 8.93 -23.75 -10.15
C ILE A 869 7.59 -23.32 -9.57
N THR A 870 6.66 -24.27 -9.52
CA THR A 870 5.33 -24.04 -8.95
C THR A 870 5.21 -24.70 -7.58
N ARG A 871 4.43 -24.12 -6.66
CA ARG A 871 4.15 -24.67 -5.34
C ARG A 871 2.69 -24.52 -4.97
N GLY A 872 1.95 -25.63 -4.92
CA GLY A 872 0.54 -25.70 -4.53
C GLY A 872 0.33 -26.36 -3.16
N TYR A 873 -0.65 -25.88 -2.42
CA TYR A 873 -1.05 -26.47 -1.14
C TYR A 873 -2.04 -27.63 -1.29
N VAL A 874 -2.73 -27.69 -2.42
CA VAL A 874 -3.70 -28.70 -2.82
C VAL A 874 -3.36 -29.15 -4.24
N PRO A 875 -3.89 -30.27 -4.75
CA PRO A 875 -3.77 -30.61 -6.17
C PRO A 875 -4.25 -29.44 -7.04
N PHE A 876 -3.50 -29.08 -8.06
CA PHE A 876 -3.72 -27.89 -8.86
C PHE A 876 -3.55 -28.13 -10.36
N GLU A 877 -4.08 -27.20 -11.16
CA GLU A 877 -3.92 -27.16 -12.60
C GLU A 877 -3.13 -25.91 -13.01
N VAL A 878 -2.24 -26.07 -14.00
CA VAL A 878 -1.58 -24.96 -14.70
C VAL A 878 -2.06 -24.95 -16.13
N LYS A 879 -2.58 -23.82 -16.60
CA LYS A 879 -3.01 -23.59 -17.98
C LYS A 879 -2.09 -22.59 -18.66
N ILE A 880 -1.65 -22.93 -19.87
CA ILE A 880 -0.77 -22.11 -20.69
C ILE A 880 -1.59 -21.54 -21.86
N GLY A 881 -1.73 -20.22 -21.87
CA GLY A 881 -2.30 -19.49 -23.00
C GLY A 881 -1.28 -19.41 -24.14
N ASN A 882 -1.81 -19.39 -25.37
CA ASN A 882 -1.01 -19.42 -26.60
C ASN A 882 0.04 -20.53 -26.68
N GLY A 883 -0.30 -21.70 -26.10
CA GLY A 883 0.57 -22.87 -26.04
C GLY A 883 0.50 -23.80 -27.24
N GLN A 884 -0.12 -23.40 -28.37
CA GLN A 884 -0.20 -24.23 -29.59
C GLN A 884 1.19 -24.54 -30.12
N GLY A 885 1.49 -25.84 -30.37
CA GLY A 885 2.82 -26.27 -30.77
C GLY A 885 3.85 -26.39 -29.65
N CYS A 886 3.50 -26.00 -28.41
CA CYS A 886 4.39 -26.13 -27.27
C CYS A 886 4.20 -27.49 -26.57
N ARG A 887 5.27 -27.96 -25.92
CA ARG A 887 5.27 -29.15 -25.07
C ARG A 887 5.48 -28.75 -23.62
N LEU A 888 4.61 -29.22 -22.74
CA LEU A 888 4.79 -29.09 -21.31
C LEU A 888 5.61 -30.25 -20.78
N ILE A 889 6.74 -29.95 -20.13
CA ILE A 889 7.72 -30.92 -19.66
C ILE A 889 7.79 -30.84 -18.13
N THR A 890 7.66 -32.02 -17.48
CA THR A 890 7.92 -32.18 -16.06
C THR A 890 9.03 -33.16 -15.86
N PRO A 891 10.02 -32.91 -14.96
CA PRO A 891 11.09 -33.87 -14.69
C PRO A 891 10.58 -35.22 -14.11
N SER A 892 9.38 -35.25 -13.58
CA SER A 892 8.81 -36.37 -12.82
C SER A 892 7.77 -37.21 -13.56
N ALA A 893 7.26 -36.78 -14.73
CA ALA A 893 6.34 -37.59 -15.53
C ALA A 893 6.29 -37.15 -17.01
N PRO A 894 6.26 -38.12 -17.98
CA PRO A 894 5.97 -37.77 -19.36
C PRO A 894 4.50 -37.34 -19.49
N VAL A 895 4.27 -36.18 -20.05
CA VAL A 895 2.92 -35.68 -20.33
C VAL A 895 2.36 -36.39 -21.56
N LEU A 896 1.19 -36.97 -21.42
CA LEU A 896 0.44 -37.48 -22.56
C LEU A 896 -0.04 -36.31 -23.42
N PRO A 897 0.16 -36.30 -24.73
CA PRO A 897 -0.33 -35.26 -25.61
C PRO A 897 -1.86 -35.24 -25.59
N GLY A 898 -2.43 -34.16 -25.05
CA GLY A 898 -3.85 -33.92 -25.12
C GLY A 898 -4.18 -32.97 -26.27
N ALA A 899 -5.09 -33.33 -27.10
CA ALA A 899 -5.58 -32.53 -28.21
C ALA A 899 -6.57 -31.50 -27.70
N SER A 900 -6.11 -30.30 -27.41
CA SER A 900 -6.96 -29.07 -27.29
C SER A 900 -6.10 -27.83 -27.46
N ASP A 901 -6.71 -26.73 -27.86
CA ASP A 901 -6.07 -25.43 -28.13
C ASP A 901 -5.40 -24.77 -26.89
N THR A 902 -5.47 -25.39 -25.74
CA THR A 902 -4.83 -24.92 -24.49
C THR A 902 -3.98 -26.02 -23.87
N THR A 903 -2.73 -25.74 -23.58
CA THR A 903 -1.85 -26.67 -22.87
C THR A 903 -2.16 -26.58 -21.37
N SER A 904 -2.68 -27.67 -20.77
CA SER A 904 -2.93 -27.72 -19.33
C SER A 904 -2.32 -28.96 -18.70
N ILE A 905 -1.93 -28.86 -17.43
CA ILE A 905 -1.41 -29.96 -16.63
C ILE A 905 -1.98 -29.93 -15.22
N LYS A 906 -2.40 -31.08 -14.73
CA LYS A 906 -2.80 -31.28 -13.33
C LYS A 906 -1.66 -31.91 -12.55
N LEU A 907 -1.35 -31.36 -11.40
CA LEU A 907 -0.26 -31.76 -10.53
C LEU A 907 -0.77 -31.97 -9.08
N PRO A 908 -0.17 -32.89 -8.32
CA PRO A 908 -0.47 -33.02 -6.90
C PRO A 908 0.02 -31.81 -6.13
N GLU A 909 -0.33 -31.74 -4.85
CA GLU A 909 0.24 -30.76 -3.92
C GLU A 909 1.76 -30.84 -3.88
N GLY A 910 2.41 -29.72 -3.49
CA GLY A 910 3.87 -29.64 -3.37
C GLY A 910 4.53 -28.78 -4.43
N SER A 911 5.84 -28.90 -4.53
CA SER A 911 6.68 -28.10 -5.43
C SER A 911 7.06 -28.91 -6.67
N HIS A 912 6.84 -28.32 -7.87
CA HIS A 912 7.09 -28.96 -9.15
C HIS A 912 7.84 -28.02 -10.10
N ALA A 913 8.90 -28.55 -10.72
CA ALA A 913 9.57 -27.87 -11.82
C ALA A 913 8.83 -28.16 -13.13
N LEU A 914 8.53 -27.11 -13.89
CA LEU A 914 7.83 -27.14 -15.16
C LEU A 914 8.62 -26.39 -16.22
N ALA A 915 8.61 -26.89 -17.44
CA ALA A 915 9.09 -26.18 -18.62
C ALA A 915 8.04 -26.24 -19.72
N VAL A 916 7.81 -25.13 -20.40
CA VAL A 916 7.04 -25.03 -21.63
C VAL A 916 8.04 -24.81 -22.75
N SER A 917 8.15 -25.77 -23.67
CA SER A 917 9.06 -25.68 -24.82
C SER A 917 8.25 -25.58 -26.10
N CYS A 918 8.43 -24.49 -26.82
CA CYS A 918 7.79 -24.22 -28.10
C CYS A 918 8.80 -24.38 -29.25
N GLN A 919 8.34 -24.96 -30.36
CA GLN A 919 9.20 -25.17 -31.55
C GLN A 919 9.25 -23.93 -32.40
#